data_ad5b6203f5c75bdfaf578c406c36ba94
#
_entry.id   ad5b6203f5c75bdfaf578c406c36ba94
#
_cell.length_a   1.000
_cell.length_b   1.000
_cell.length_c   1.000
_cell.angle_alpha   90.00
_cell.angle_beta   90.00
_cell.angle_gamma   90.00
#
_symmetry.space_group_name_H-M   'P 1'
#
loop_
_entity.id
_entity.type
_entity.pdbx_description
1 polymer ?
#
loop_
_entity_poly.entity_id
_entity_poly.type
_entity_poly.pdbx_seq_one_letter_code
_entity_poly.pdbx_strand_id
1 'polypeptide(L)'
;MAVAIKPLEDRIVVKANEAETTTASGLVIPDTAKEKPQEGTVIAVGPGRFDSGERVPMDVKVGDVVLYSKYGGTEVKYNNEEYLVLSARDILAVIEKKLMGKILEFDEQARRSMERGVNILADTVKVTLGPKGRNVVISHSYGAPTITNDGVTIAREIELSDPVENMGAQLVKEVATKTNDVAGDGTTTATVLAQAMVKEGLRNLAAGAQPMDIKLGIEAAVAAIIERLRSHATVVKDKSQIADVATISAQDSVIGDLIAEAMDKVGKDGVITVEEASTTGLELEFTEGMQFDKGYISPYFVTDQERMETILEDAYVLLCANKISALSELLPILEKIAQASKPLLIISEDVEGEALSTLVVNKMRGTFTSVAVKAPGFGDRRKGMLEDIAILTGAQVVSSDMGMKLDQIGLDVLGRARRVVVTKDNTTIVDGGGDKATVAARVSEIRKEIENTESEWDRTKLQERVAKLAGGVCVIKVGAHTEVELKEKKHRLEDAISATRAAVEEGIVVGGGAALVHAADALEGDLGFEGDKAVGVRLVRKACDEPLRWIAENAGLEGYVVVAKVRAMKPNEGFNAATDVYGDLTKDGVIDPVKVTRSALANAASIAAMFITTEAVVFEKPEASEADAGGNGHSHGPGGHSH
;
A
#
# COMPACT_ATOMS: atom_id res chain seq x y z
N MET A 1 31.83 10.21 -30.25
CA MET A 1 33.10 10.15 -31.03
C MET A 1 33.29 8.69 -31.41
N ALA A 2 33.66 8.40 -32.68
CA ALA A 2 33.92 7.02 -33.10
C ALA A 2 35.15 6.50 -32.36
N VAL A 3 35.03 5.35 -31.72
CA VAL A 3 36.15 4.71 -31.02
C VAL A 3 37.18 4.26 -32.08
N ALA A 4 38.43 4.63 -31.91
CA ALA A 4 39.51 4.34 -32.89
C ALA A 4 40.05 2.89 -32.76
N ILE A 5 39.22 1.92 -32.35
CA ILE A 5 39.57 0.51 -32.30
C ILE A 5 39.08 -0.16 -33.59
N LYS A 6 39.96 -0.75 -34.36
CA LYS A 6 39.63 -1.48 -35.59
C LYS A 6 39.87 -2.98 -35.34
N PRO A 7 38.81 -3.78 -35.14
CA PRO A 7 38.96 -5.23 -34.98
C PRO A 7 39.41 -5.89 -36.28
N LEU A 8 40.09 -7.03 -36.15
CA LEU A 8 40.61 -7.81 -37.28
C LEU A 8 39.80 -9.10 -37.42
N GLU A 9 39.73 -9.61 -38.65
CA GLU A 9 39.01 -10.85 -38.98
C GLU A 9 37.55 -10.83 -38.52
N ASP A 10 37.10 -11.87 -37.79
CA ASP A 10 35.77 -12.04 -37.27
C ASP A 10 35.57 -11.46 -35.85
N ARG A 11 36.44 -10.52 -35.45
CA ARG A 11 36.35 -9.91 -34.13
C ARG A 11 35.39 -8.75 -34.08
N ILE A 12 34.72 -8.64 -32.94
CA ILE A 12 33.69 -7.61 -32.64
C ILE A 12 34.10 -6.94 -31.35
N VAL A 13 34.06 -5.59 -31.32
CA VAL A 13 34.24 -4.82 -30.09
C VAL A 13 32.87 -4.42 -29.55
N VAL A 14 32.59 -4.85 -28.33
CA VAL A 14 31.32 -4.58 -27.65
C VAL A 14 31.61 -3.75 -26.41
N LYS A 15 30.80 -2.74 -26.16
CA LYS A 15 30.70 -2.07 -24.87
C LYS A 15 29.58 -2.76 -24.09
N ALA A 16 29.95 -3.39 -22.97
CA ALA A 16 28.93 -4.02 -22.11
C ALA A 16 27.90 -2.97 -21.69
N ASN A 17 26.63 -3.30 -21.80
CA ASN A 17 25.57 -2.46 -21.24
C ASN A 17 25.69 -2.51 -19.73
N GLU A 18 25.38 -1.40 -19.03
CA GLU A 18 25.30 -1.43 -17.59
C GLU A 18 24.29 -2.50 -17.19
N ALA A 19 24.68 -3.38 -16.25
CA ALA A 19 23.76 -4.38 -15.75
C ALA A 19 22.49 -3.68 -15.26
N GLU A 20 21.32 -4.20 -15.63
CA GLU A 20 20.06 -3.63 -15.18
C GLU A 20 20.11 -3.49 -13.65
N THR A 21 20.02 -2.25 -13.18
CA THR A 21 19.98 -1.93 -11.76
C THR A 21 18.61 -2.20 -11.16
N THR A 22 17.60 -2.42 -12.02
CA THR A 22 16.21 -2.69 -11.64
C THR A 22 15.66 -3.81 -12.53
N THR A 23 14.95 -4.77 -11.91
CA THR A 23 14.16 -5.77 -12.66
C THR A 23 12.95 -5.10 -13.33
N ALA A 24 12.29 -5.79 -14.26
CA ALA A 24 11.04 -5.34 -14.89
C ALA A 24 9.92 -5.01 -13.87
N SER A 25 10.03 -5.54 -12.64
CA SER A 25 9.14 -5.25 -11.50
C SER A 25 9.63 -4.12 -10.59
N GLY A 26 10.67 -3.35 -11.00
CA GLY A 26 11.19 -2.21 -10.23
C GLY A 26 12.16 -2.56 -9.09
N LEU A 27 12.62 -3.81 -9.00
CA LEU A 27 13.56 -4.29 -7.98
C LEU A 27 14.99 -3.82 -8.28
N VAL A 28 15.61 -3.07 -7.38
CA VAL A 28 17.04 -2.68 -7.48
C VAL A 28 17.93 -3.85 -7.11
N ILE A 29 18.82 -4.25 -8.04
CA ILE A 29 19.80 -5.32 -7.84
C ILE A 29 21.07 -4.72 -7.24
N PRO A 30 21.50 -5.13 -6.04
CA PRO A 30 22.76 -4.67 -5.44
C PRO A 30 23.99 -4.98 -6.31
N ASP A 31 25.00 -4.12 -6.32
CA ASP A 31 26.23 -4.27 -7.13
C ASP A 31 26.95 -5.61 -6.89
N THR A 32 26.89 -6.15 -5.69
CA THR A 32 27.46 -7.45 -5.31
C THR A 32 26.71 -8.66 -5.85
N ALA A 33 25.45 -8.49 -6.30
CA ALA A 33 24.61 -9.52 -6.88
C ALA A 33 24.46 -9.37 -8.40
N LYS A 34 25.08 -8.36 -9.01
CA LYS A 34 25.07 -8.18 -10.47
C LYS A 34 25.89 -9.31 -11.12
N GLU A 35 25.22 -10.15 -11.89
CA GLU A 35 25.92 -11.01 -12.82
C GLU A 35 26.61 -10.13 -13.87
N LYS A 36 27.79 -10.58 -14.39
CA LYS A 36 28.42 -9.89 -15.51
C LYS A 36 27.39 -9.78 -16.63
N PRO A 37 27.15 -8.56 -17.17
CA PRO A 37 26.17 -8.39 -18.22
C PRO A 37 26.53 -9.27 -19.41
N GLN A 38 25.54 -9.97 -19.94
CA GLN A 38 25.67 -10.79 -21.16
C GLN A 38 25.15 -10.03 -22.37
N GLU A 39 24.85 -8.75 -22.19
CA GLU A 39 24.40 -7.82 -23.23
C GLU A 39 25.38 -6.69 -23.43
N GLY A 40 25.53 -6.26 -24.67
CA GLY A 40 26.35 -5.11 -24.98
C GLY A 40 26.10 -4.55 -26.37
N THR A 41 26.47 -3.29 -26.52
CA THR A 41 26.33 -2.57 -27.79
C THR A 41 27.59 -2.74 -28.64
N VAL A 42 27.42 -3.16 -29.88
CA VAL A 42 28.52 -3.31 -30.86
C VAL A 42 29.07 -1.94 -31.25
N ILE A 43 30.35 -1.69 -30.95
CA ILE A 43 31.05 -0.43 -31.21
C ILE A 43 31.88 -0.49 -32.51
N ALA A 44 32.47 -1.65 -32.81
CA ALA A 44 33.22 -1.88 -34.03
C ALA A 44 33.15 -3.32 -34.46
N VAL A 45 33.15 -3.58 -35.76
CA VAL A 45 33.06 -4.90 -36.38
C VAL A 45 34.23 -5.10 -37.33
N GLY A 46 34.85 -6.29 -37.28
CA GLY A 46 35.91 -6.70 -38.18
C GLY A 46 35.39 -6.98 -39.59
N PRO A 47 36.30 -7.14 -40.58
CA PRO A 47 35.91 -7.33 -41.96
C PRO A 47 35.34 -8.72 -42.31
N GLY A 48 35.29 -9.62 -41.36
CA GLY A 48 34.87 -11.02 -41.55
C GLY A 48 36.07 -11.97 -41.72
N ARG A 49 35.82 -13.26 -41.48
CA ARG A 49 36.80 -14.33 -41.63
C ARG A 49 36.96 -14.77 -43.08
N PHE A 50 38.12 -15.35 -43.44
CA PHE A 50 38.30 -16.05 -44.70
C PHE A 50 37.89 -17.53 -44.53
N ASP A 51 37.02 -17.98 -45.44
CA ASP A 51 36.67 -19.40 -45.56
C ASP A 51 36.79 -19.81 -47.04
N SER A 52 37.55 -20.89 -47.28
CA SER A 52 37.74 -21.44 -48.63
C SER A 52 38.18 -20.42 -49.72
N GLY A 53 38.86 -19.33 -49.32
CA GLY A 53 39.37 -18.30 -50.26
C GLY A 53 38.45 -17.11 -50.46
N GLU A 54 37.25 -17.15 -49.91
CA GLU A 54 36.30 -16.04 -49.91
C GLU A 54 36.12 -15.45 -48.50
N ARG A 55 35.81 -14.14 -48.46
CA ARG A 55 35.57 -13.45 -47.19
C ARG A 55 34.06 -13.58 -46.81
N VAL A 56 33.78 -14.24 -45.70
CA VAL A 56 32.45 -14.34 -45.14
C VAL A 56 32.15 -13.04 -44.38
N PRO A 57 31.09 -12.28 -44.74
CA PRO A 57 30.70 -11.05 -44.04
C PRO A 57 30.24 -11.34 -42.63
N MET A 58 30.22 -10.30 -41.78
CA MET A 58 29.73 -10.38 -40.42
C MET A 58 28.21 -10.21 -40.38
N ASP A 59 27.54 -11.02 -39.58
CA ASP A 59 26.07 -10.97 -39.39
C ASP A 59 25.61 -9.83 -38.46
N VAL A 60 26.53 -9.16 -37.77
CA VAL A 60 26.29 -8.06 -36.85
C VAL A 60 26.83 -6.76 -37.37
N LYS A 61 26.21 -5.63 -37.01
CA LYS A 61 26.55 -4.28 -37.43
C LYS A 61 26.90 -3.40 -36.24
N VAL A 62 27.63 -2.31 -36.46
CA VAL A 62 27.87 -1.28 -35.45
C VAL A 62 26.53 -0.67 -35.02
N GLY A 63 26.30 -0.64 -33.73
CA GLY A 63 25.04 -0.16 -33.12
C GLY A 63 24.06 -1.26 -32.71
N ASP A 64 24.26 -2.50 -33.16
CA ASP A 64 23.45 -3.62 -32.73
C ASP A 64 23.68 -3.89 -31.24
N VAL A 65 22.61 -4.27 -30.53
CA VAL A 65 22.69 -4.80 -29.18
C VAL A 65 22.74 -6.31 -29.28
N VAL A 66 23.76 -6.91 -28.68
CA VAL A 66 24.01 -8.35 -28.80
C VAL A 66 24.04 -9.06 -27.45
N LEU A 67 23.50 -10.29 -27.43
CA LEU A 67 23.72 -11.25 -26.36
C LEU A 67 24.98 -12.04 -26.66
N TYR A 68 25.87 -12.15 -25.67
CA TYR A 68 27.10 -12.89 -25.82
C TYR A 68 27.33 -13.90 -24.67
N SER A 69 28.19 -14.88 -24.93
CA SER A 69 28.50 -15.94 -23.95
C SER A 69 29.15 -15.38 -22.69
N LYS A 70 28.71 -15.83 -21.52
CA LYS A 70 29.20 -15.41 -20.19
C LYS A 70 30.73 -15.47 -20.03
N TYR A 71 31.38 -16.36 -20.74
CA TYR A 71 32.83 -16.60 -20.69
C TYR A 71 33.53 -16.27 -22.01
N GLY A 72 32.82 -15.63 -22.96
CA GLY A 72 33.36 -15.24 -24.26
C GLY A 72 34.09 -13.92 -24.18
N GLY A 73 35.13 -13.78 -25.02
CA GLY A 73 35.85 -12.52 -25.26
C GLY A 73 36.96 -12.21 -24.28
N THR A 74 37.66 -11.11 -24.61
CA THR A 74 38.79 -10.56 -23.84
C THR A 74 38.48 -9.11 -23.47
N GLU A 75 38.53 -8.80 -22.19
CA GLU A 75 38.35 -7.44 -21.67
C GLU A 75 39.59 -6.59 -22.06
N VAL A 76 39.37 -5.42 -22.66
CA VAL A 76 40.40 -4.49 -23.10
C VAL A 76 40.05 -3.10 -22.59
N LYS A 77 40.97 -2.47 -21.87
CA LYS A 77 40.84 -1.09 -21.42
C LYS A 77 41.50 -0.12 -22.43
N TYR A 78 40.71 0.79 -22.99
CA TYR A 78 41.18 1.79 -23.95
C TYR A 78 40.54 3.16 -23.61
N ASN A 79 41.40 4.20 -23.52
CA ASN A 79 40.98 5.55 -23.13
C ASN A 79 40.14 5.63 -21.85
N ASN A 80 40.51 4.87 -20.84
CA ASN A 80 39.84 4.80 -19.55
C ASN A 80 38.42 4.18 -19.60
N GLU A 81 37.99 3.61 -20.72
CA GLU A 81 36.77 2.86 -20.89
C GLU A 81 37.10 1.37 -21.10
N GLU A 82 36.18 0.49 -20.62
CA GLU A 82 36.31 -0.97 -20.73
C GLU A 82 35.48 -1.47 -21.92
N TYR A 83 36.10 -2.27 -22.75
CA TYR A 83 35.51 -2.90 -23.91
C TYR A 83 35.73 -4.40 -23.87
N LEU A 84 34.84 -5.15 -24.49
CA LEU A 84 34.94 -6.59 -24.65
C LEU A 84 35.21 -6.89 -26.13
N VAL A 85 36.29 -7.62 -26.41
CA VAL A 85 36.60 -8.08 -27.77
C VAL A 85 36.18 -9.54 -27.90
N LEU A 86 35.15 -9.76 -28.70
CA LEU A 86 34.50 -11.05 -28.92
C LEU A 86 34.83 -11.61 -30.31
N SER A 87 34.79 -12.92 -30.50
CA SER A 87 34.68 -13.55 -31.81
C SER A 87 33.19 -13.56 -32.23
N ALA A 88 32.91 -13.60 -33.53
CA ALA A 88 31.53 -13.79 -34.02
C ALA A 88 30.83 -15.02 -33.45
N ARG A 89 31.59 -16.05 -33.06
CA ARG A 89 31.05 -17.27 -32.43
C ARG A 89 30.61 -17.09 -30.99
N ASP A 90 31.07 -16.03 -30.32
CA ASP A 90 30.68 -15.71 -28.94
C ASP A 90 29.37 -14.93 -28.88
N ILE A 91 28.89 -14.41 -30.02
CA ILE A 91 27.61 -13.75 -30.16
C ILE A 91 26.52 -14.82 -30.30
N LEU A 92 25.57 -14.81 -29.37
CA LEU A 92 24.48 -15.77 -29.32
C LEU A 92 23.25 -15.28 -30.09
N ALA A 93 22.96 -13.98 -30.02
CA ALA A 93 21.83 -13.34 -30.69
C ALA A 93 22.02 -11.83 -30.84
N VAL A 94 21.34 -11.23 -31.80
CA VAL A 94 21.16 -9.77 -31.91
C VAL A 94 19.81 -9.46 -31.31
N ILE A 95 19.77 -8.55 -30.35
CA ILE A 95 18.52 -8.04 -29.77
C ILE A 95 18.01 -6.96 -30.69
N GLU A 96 16.94 -7.25 -31.42
CA GLU A 96 16.18 -6.23 -32.09
C GLU A 96 15.46 -5.38 -31.04
N LYS A 97 15.94 -4.14 -30.79
CA LYS A 97 15.21 -3.16 -30.00
C LYS A 97 13.92 -2.84 -30.76
N LYS A 98 12.85 -3.54 -30.44
CA LYS A 98 11.51 -3.12 -30.82
C LYS A 98 11.26 -1.79 -30.10
N LEU A 99 11.39 -0.69 -30.82
CA LEU A 99 10.94 0.61 -30.32
C LEU A 99 9.45 0.47 -30.06
N MET A 100 9.06 0.25 -28.82
CA MET A 100 7.66 0.31 -28.44
C MET A 100 7.23 1.77 -28.57
N GLY A 101 6.60 2.09 -29.69
CA GLY A 101 6.04 3.42 -29.95
C GLY A 101 4.96 3.70 -28.91
N LYS A 102 4.97 4.89 -28.33
CA LYS A 102 3.86 5.32 -27.47
C LYS A 102 2.73 5.83 -28.34
N ILE A 103 1.50 5.51 -27.95
CA ILE A 103 0.27 6.08 -28.52
C ILE A 103 -0.09 7.28 -27.65
N LEU A 104 -0.51 8.35 -28.32
CA LEU A 104 -1.02 9.55 -27.68
C LEU A 104 -2.48 9.71 -28.10
N GLU A 105 -3.36 9.82 -27.12
CA GLU A 105 -4.75 10.19 -27.34
C GLU A 105 -5.03 11.53 -26.64
N PHE A 106 -5.83 12.36 -27.28
CA PHE A 106 -6.11 13.71 -26.85
C PHE A 106 -7.61 13.94 -26.68
N ASP A 107 -7.93 15.04 -26.02
CA ASP A 107 -9.28 15.60 -25.97
C ASP A 107 -10.35 14.70 -25.31
N GLU A 108 -11.56 14.85 -25.78
CA GLU A 108 -12.74 14.20 -25.24
C GLU A 108 -12.70 12.66 -25.37
N GLN A 109 -12.06 12.13 -26.42
CA GLN A 109 -12.00 10.68 -26.63
C GLN A 109 -11.18 9.98 -25.52
N ALA A 110 -10.01 10.54 -25.19
CA ALA A 110 -9.19 10.04 -24.10
C ALA A 110 -9.93 10.08 -22.76
N ARG A 111 -10.57 11.22 -22.46
CA ARG A 111 -11.35 11.40 -21.22
C ARG A 111 -12.51 10.41 -21.12
N ARG A 112 -13.26 10.17 -22.21
CA ARG A 112 -14.36 9.20 -22.23
C ARG A 112 -13.90 7.76 -22.04
N SER A 113 -12.76 7.39 -22.62
CA SER A 113 -12.18 6.05 -22.41
C SER A 113 -11.79 5.85 -20.95
N MET A 114 -11.09 6.81 -20.35
CA MET A 114 -10.77 6.77 -18.92
C MET A 114 -12.04 6.78 -18.04
N GLU A 115 -13.10 7.55 -18.40
CA GLU A 115 -14.38 7.55 -17.67
C GLU A 115 -15.02 6.17 -17.65
N ARG A 116 -14.96 5.41 -18.76
CA ARG A 116 -15.46 4.04 -18.76
C ARG A 116 -14.73 3.17 -17.75
N GLY A 117 -13.40 3.29 -17.66
CA GLY A 117 -12.62 2.57 -16.66
C GLY A 117 -12.99 2.94 -15.22
N VAL A 118 -13.15 4.25 -14.93
CA VAL A 118 -13.67 4.74 -13.65
C VAL A 118 -15.02 4.10 -13.31
N ASN A 119 -15.94 4.07 -14.29
CA ASN A 119 -17.28 3.53 -14.09
C ASN A 119 -17.25 2.03 -13.86
N ILE A 120 -16.48 1.25 -14.61
CA ILE A 120 -16.37 -0.20 -14.43
C ILE A 120 -15.92 -0.54 -13.01
N LEU A 121 -14.86 0.10 -12.51
CA LEU A 121 -14.37 -0.12 -11.17
C LEU A 121 -15.40 0.31 -10.13
N ALA A 122 -15.88 1.55 -10.21
CA ALA A 122 -16.78 2.10 -9.21
C ALA A 122 -18.14 1.36 -9.18
N ASP A 123 -18.66 0.92 -10.34
CA ASP A 123 -19.91 0.16 -10.43
C ASP A 123 -19.77 -1.24 -9.80
N THR A 124 -18.57 -1.81 -9.84
CA THR A 124 -18.28 -3.08 -9.17
C THR A 124 -18.20 -2.91 -7.65
N VAL A 125 -17.57 -1.83 -7.19
CA VAL A 125 -17.36 -1.60 -5.75
C VAL A 125 -18.64 -1.12 -5.05
N LYS A 126 -19.41 -0.20 -5.64
CA LYS A 126 -20.56 0.47 -4.99
C LYS A 126 -21.70 -0.47 -4.56
N VAL A 127 -21.78 -1.68 -5.13
CA VAL A 127 -22.80 -2.68 -4.74
C VAL A 127 -22.60 -3.21 -3.32
N THR A 128 -21.42 -2.98 -2.74
CA THR A 128 -21.08 -3.40 -1.37
C THR A 128 -21.46 -2.36 -0.32
N LEU A 129 -21.85 -1.14 -0.71
CA LEU A 129 -22.07 -0.03 0.20
C LEU A 129 -23.35 -0.19 1.04
N GLY A 130 -23.20 0.01 2.35
CA GLY A 130 -24.30 0.04 3.32
C GLY A 130 -24.72 -1.32 3.86
N PRO A 131 -25.67 -1.36 4.81
CA PRO A 131 -26.04 -2.58 5.55
C PRO A 131 -26.75 -3.63 4.70
N LYS A 132 -27.27 -3.27 3.52
CA LYS A 132 -27.86 -4.18 2.53
C LYS A 132 -26.96 -4.31 1.29
N GLY A 133 -25.68 -3.94 1.40
CA GLY A 133 -24.64 -4.18 0.41
C GLY A 133 -24.41 -5.67 0.20
N ARG A 134 -23.87 -6.01 -0.99
CA ARG A 134 -23.64 -7.40 -1.41
C ARG A 134 -22.16 -7.64 -1.64
N ASN A 135 -21.74 -8.90 -1.48
CA ASN A 135 -20.37 -9.30 -1.72
C ASN A 135 -20.05 -9.39 -3.22
N VAL A 136 -18.79 -9.22 -3.54
CA VAL A 136 -18.20 -9.48 -4.86
C VAL A 136 -17.35 -10.73 -4.76
N VAL A 137 -17.35 -11.56 -5.81
CA VAL A 137 -16.52 -12.76 -5.92
C VAL A 137 -15.36 -12.48 -6.85
N ILE A 138 -14.15 -12.68 -6.38
CA ILE A 138 -12.89 -12.46 -7.10
C ILE A 138 -12.28 -13.82 -7.42
N SER A 139 -11.99 -14.08 -8.70
CA SER A 139 -11.34 -15.30 -9.15
C SER A 139 -9.83 -15.11 -9.18
N HIS A 140 -9.09 -16.08 -8.67
CA HIS A 140 -7.64 -16.12 -8.76
C HIS A 140 -7.18 -17.20 -9.74
N SER A 141 -6.00 -17.01 -10.34
CA SER A 141 -5.41 -18.03 -11.23
C SER A 141 -5.05 -19.32 -10.51
N TYR A 142 -4.79 -19.24 -9.20
CA TYR A 142 -4.48 -20.36 -8.30
C TYR A 142 -5.18 -20.15 -6.96
N GLY A 143 -5.72 -21.22 -6.36
CA GLY A 143 -6.41 -21.17 -5.08
C GLY A 143 -7.93 -21.01 -5.17
N ALA A 144 -8.57 -20.81 -4.03
CA ALA A 144 -10.00 -20.58 -3.95
C ALA A 144 -10.36 -19.12 -4.31
N PRO A 145 -11.55 -18.85 -4.88
CA PRO A 145 -12.01 -17.49 -5.11
C PRO A 145 -12.18 -16.76 -3.77
N THR A 146 -11.90 -15.47 -3.75
CA THR A 146 -12.16 -14.59 -2.61
C THR A 146 -13.58 -14.02 -2.69
N ILE A 147 -14.32 -14.05 -1.58
CA ILE A 147 -15.63 -13.40 -1.46
C ILE A 147 -15.44 -12.26 -0.45
N THR A 148 -15.71 -11.03 -0.87
CA THR A 148 -15.50 -9.86 -0.03
C THR A 148 -16.47 -8.73 -0.34
N ASN A 149 -16.71 -7.85 0.62
CA ASN A 149 -17.38 -6.56 0.47
C ASN A 149 -16.42 -5.37 0.71
N ASP A 150 -15.15 -5.65 0.99
CA ASP A 150 -14.15 -4.60 1.15
C ASP A 150 -13.81 -3.93 -0.19
N GLY A 151 -14.03 -2.62 -0.24
CA GLY A 151 -13.88 -1.83 -1.46
C GLY A 151 -12.44 -1.76 -1.97
N VAL A 152 -11.42 -1.70 -1.11
CA VAL A 152 -10.03 -1.64 -1.55
C VAL A 152 -9.55 -2.97 -2.11
N THR A 153 -9.93 -4.09 -1.49
CA THR A 153 -9.62 -5.44 -1.98
C THR A 153 -10.20 -5.65 -3.38
N ILE A 154 -11.49 -5.28 -3.58
CA ILE A 154 -12.14 -5.37 -4.89
C ILE A 154 -11.42 -4.47 -5.90
N ALA A 155 -11.13 -3.22 -5.54
CA ALA A 155 -10.50 -2.26 -6.43
C ALA A 155 -9.10 -2.71 -6.89
N ARG A 156 -8.31 -3.34 -6.02
CA ARG A 156 -6.95 -3.83 -6.33
C ARG A 156 -6.94 -4.92 -7.40
N GLU A 157 -7.96 -5.76 -7.46
CA GLU A 157 -8.06 -6.88 -8.38
C GLU A 157 -8.60 -6.50 -9.77
N ILE A 158 -9.10 -5.26 -9.93
CA ILE A 158 -9.64 -4.83 -11.23
C ILE A 158 -8.50 -4.37 -12.14
N GLU A 159 -8.30 -5.12 -13.23
CA GLU A 159 -7.45 -4.78 -14.37
C GLU A 159 -8.25 -4.91 -15.65
N LEU A 160 -8.17 -3.89 -16.51
CA LEU A 160 -8.91 -3.81 -17.75
C LEU A 160 -8.00 -4.05 -18.96
N SER A 161 -8.51 -4.73 -19.96
CA SER A 161 -7.74 -5.06 -21.17
C SER A 161 -7.44 -3.85 -22.06
N ASP A 162 -8.29 -2.82 -22.05
CA ASP A 162 -8.03 -1.58 -22.75
C ASP A 162 -7.10 -0.70 -21.90
N PRO A 163 -5.93 -0.28 -22.42
CA PRO A 163 -4.96 0.47 -21.64
C PRO A 163 -5.48 1.82 -21.12
N VAL A 164 -6.33 2.51 -21.87
CA VAL A 164 -6.85 3.83 -21.50
C VAL A 164 -7.97 3.69 -20.47
N GLU A 165 -8.86 2.70 -20.65
CA GLU A 165 -9.84 2.37 -19.63
C GLU A 165 -9.15 1.93 -18.32
N ASN A 166 -8.10 1.12 -18.44
CA ASN A 166 -7.32 0.69 -17.28
C ASN A 166 -6.68 1.87 -16.54
N MET A 167 -6.17 2.89 -17.23
CA MET A 167 -5.67 4.12 -16.58
C MET A 167 -6.76 4.79 -15.74
N GLY A 168 -8.00 4.88 -16.25
CA GLY A 168 -9.13 5.41 -15.51
C GLY A 168 -9.45 4.59 -14.25
N ALA A 169 -9.44 3.27 -14.37
CA ALA A 169 -9.62 2.36 -13.24
C ALA A 169 -8.48 2.52 -12.20
N GLN A 170 -7.21 2.60 -12.64
CA GLN A 170 -6.07 2.77 -11.74
C GLN A 170 -6.13 4.08 -10.93
N LEU A 171 -6.63 5.18 -11.50
CA LEU A 171 -6.83 6.44 -10.76
C LEU A 171 -7.84 6.28 -9.61
N VAL A 172 -8.93 5.56 -9.82
CA VAL A 172 -9.91 5.28 -8.76
C VAL A 172 -9.40 4.24 -7.76
N LYS A 173 -8.62 3.27 -8.21
CA LYS A 173 -7.89 2.33 -7.34
C LYS A 173 -6.98 3.07 -6.36
N GLU A 174 -6.29 4.13 -6.83
CA GLU A 174 -5.47 4.98 -5.98
C GLU A 174 -6.32 5.72 -4.91
N VAL A 175 -7.54 6.18 -5.24
CA VAL A 175 -8.46 6.78 -4.26
C VAL A 175 -8.78 5.80 -3.14
N ALA A 176 -9.16 4.57 -3.48
CA ALA A 176 -9.49 3.53 -2.49
C ALA A 176 -8.26 3.20 -1.62
N THR A 177 -7.09 2.99 -2.24
CA THR A 177 -5.84 2.66 -1.54
C THR A 177 -5.42 3.77 -0.58
N LYS A 178 -5.43 5.04 -1.02
CA LYS A 178 -5.07 6.17 -0.14
C LYS A 178 -6.05 6.37 1.01
N THR A 179 -7.32 6.10 0.79
CA THR A 179 -8.32 6.17 1.86
C THR A 179 -8.08 5.07 2.89
N ASN A 180 -7.78 3.86 2.44
CA ASN A 180 -7.39 2.76 3.31
C ASN A 180 -6.12 3.09 4.13
N ASP A 181 -5.07 3.60 3.48
CA ASP A 181 -3.80 3.96 4.15
C ASP A 181 -3.98 4.99 5.26
N VAL A 182 -4.89 5.96 5.09
CA VAL A 182 -5.10 7.08 6.04
C VAL A 182 -6.10 6.75 7.14
N ALA A 183 -7.18 6.04 6.80
CA ALA A 183 -8.33 5.88 7.68
C ALA A 183 -8.70 4.40 7.95
N GLY A 184 -8.17 3.46 7.15
CA GLY A 184 -8.41 2.03 7.25
C GLY A 184 -9.85 1.59 6.94
N ASP A 185 -10.70 2.51 6.51
CA ASP A 185 -12.11 2.28 6.16
C ASP A 185 -12.60 3.38 5.20
N GLY A 186 -13.84 3.27 4.68
CA GLY A 186 -14.47 4.27 3.81
C GLY A 186 -14.02 4.21 2.35
N THR A 187 -13.38 3.14 1.92
CA THR A 187 -12.84 2.95 0.56
C THR A 187 -13.93 2.93 -0.50
N THR A 188 -15.06 2.28 -0.22
CA THR A 188 -16.26 2.28 -1.10
C THR A 188 -16.86 3.68 -1.21
N THR A 189 -17.01 4.40 -0.10
CA THR A 189 -17.51 5.78 -0.09
C THR A 189 -16.63 6.70 -0.93
N ALA A 190 -15.30 6.59 -0.79
CA ALA A 190 -14.34 7.37 -1.57
C ALA A 190 -14.46 7.09 -3.08
N THR A 191 -14.60 5.83 -3.45
CA THR A 191 -14.79 5.39 -4.84
C THR A 191 -16.08 5.96 -5.45
N VAL A 192 -17.19 5.92 -4.72
CA VAL A 192 -18.48 6.49 -5.14
C VAL A 192 -18.40 8.00 -5.33
N LEU A 193 -17.75 8.70 -4.39
CA LEU A 193 -17.53 10.14 -4.48
C LEU A 193 -16.66 10.51 -5.69
N ALA A 194 -15.58 9.77 -5.95
CA ALA A 194 -14.70 10.00 -7.09
C ALA A 194 -15.44 9.81 -8.42
N GLN A 195 -16.21 8.73 -8.57
CA GLN A 195 -17.05 8.49 -9.75
C GLN A 195 -18.01 9.65 -10.00
N ALA A 196 -18.71 10.10 -8.96
CA ALA A 196 -19.68 11.18 -9.07
C ALA A 196 -19.02 12.50 -9.51
N MET A 197 -17.88 12.84 -8.91
CA MET A 197 -17.14 14.06 -9.25
C MET A 197 -16.58 14.01 -10.67
N VAL A 198 -15.99 12.89 -11.09
CA VAL A 198 -15.47 12.71 -12.44
C VAL A 198 -16.61 12.85 -13.47
N LYS A 199 -17.71 12.14 -13.27
CA LYS A 199 -18.87 12.16 -14.18
C LYS A 199 -19.47 13.55 -14.34
N GLU A 200 -19.72 14.27 -13.27
CA GLU A 200 -20.27 15.64 -13.33
C GLU A 200 -19.23 16.63 -13.86
N GLY A 201 -17.95 16.46 -13.52
CA GLY A 201 -16.87 17.28 -14.07
C GLY A 201 -16.77 17.18 -15.59
N LEU A 202 -16.70 15.95 -16.12
CA LEU A 202 -16.64 15.72 -17.58
C LEU A 202 -17.87 16.25 -18.31
N ARG A 203 -19.04 16.12 -17.69
CA ARG A 203 -20.28 16.70 -18.27
C ARG A 203 -20.19 18.22 -18.41
N ASN A 204 -19.64 18.92 -17.44
CA ASN A 204 -19.47 20.36 -17.49
C ASN A 204 -18.33 20.79 -18.44
N LEU A 205 -17.25 20.01 -18.53
CA LEU A 205 -16.19 20.22 -19.53
C LEU A 205 -16.73 20.11 -20.96
N ALA A 206 -17.56 19.08 -21.25
CA ALA A 206 -18.22 18.92 -22.53
C ALA A 206 -19.17 20.10 -22.84
N ALA A 207 -19.67 20.81 -21.84
CA ALA A 207 -20.46 22.03 -21.99
C ALA A 207 -19.59 23.30 -22.14
N GLY A 208 -18.26 23.18 -22.16
CA GLY A 208 -17.31 24.27 -22.39
C GLY A 208 -16.77 24.96 -21.14
N ALA A 209 -16.98 24.40 -19.96
CA ALA A 209 -16.44 24.97 -18.71
C ALA A 209 -14.92 24.81 -18.62
N GLN A 210 -14.24 25.75 -17.98
CA GLN A 210 -12.79 25.78 -17.86
C GLN A 210 -12.31 24.81 -16.75
N PRO A 211 -11.47 23.80 -17.07
CA PRO A 211 -11.09 22.74 -16.14
C PRO A 211 -10.37 23.27 -14.88
N MET A 212 -9.51 24.28 -15.03
CA MET A 212 -8.75 24.85 -13.91
C MET A 212 -9.64 25.61 -12.93
N ASP A 213 -10.68 26.31 -13.43
CA ASP A 213 -11.63 27.00 -12.56
C ASP A 213 -12.55 26.01 -11.82
N ILE A 214 -12.99 24.94 -12.50
CA ILE A 214 -13.72 23.84 -11.84
C ILE A 214 -12.88 23.25 -10.71
N LYS A 215 -11.60 22.96 -10.97
CA LYS A 215 -10.66 22.44 -9.95
C LYS A 215 -10.60 23.37 -8.72
N LEU A 216 -10.43 24.66 -8.91
CA LEU A 216 -10.39 25.63 -7.80
C LEU A 216 -11.71 25.63 -7.00
N GLY A 217 -12.84 25.49 -7.70
CA GLY A 217 -14.15 25.35 -7.06
C GLY A 217 -14.29 24.08 -6.23
N ILE A 218 -13.78 22.93 -6.74
CA ILE A 218 -13.75 21.65 -6.03
C ILE A 218 -12.91 21.78 -4.75
N GLU A 219 -11.69 22.31 -4.86
CA GLU A 219 -10.78 22.46 -3.72
C GLU A 219 -11.39 23.31 -2.60
N ALA A 220 -12.00 24.44 -2.96
CA ALA A 220 -12.66 25.32 -2.00
C ALA A 220 -13.88 24.65 -1.34
N ALA A 221 -14.70 23.95 -2.12
CA ALA A 221 -15.87 23.25 -1.62
C ALA A 221 -15.50 22.13 -0.63
N VAL A 222 -14.50 21.33 -0.96
CA VAL A 222 -14.01 20.25 -0.10
C VAL A 222 -13.46 20.80 1.21
N ALA A 223 -12.70 21.89 1.18
CA ALA A 223 -12.21 22.54 2.39
C ALA A 223 -13.35 22.99 3.30
N ALA A 224 -14.39 23.62 2.74
CA ALA A 224 -15.57 24.07 3.49
C ALA A 224 -16.37 22.90 4.10
N ILE A 225 -16.56 21.80 3.37
CA ILE A 225 -17.23 20.60 3.90
C ILE A 225 -16.42 19.95 5.01
N ILE A 226 -15.10 19.81 4.86
CA ILE A 226 -14.24 19.24 5.89
C ILE A 226 -14.30 20.06 7.18
N GLU A 227 -14.27 21.40 7.08
CA GLU A 227 -14.42 22.27 8.22
C GLU A 227 -15.80 22.08 8.89
N ARG A 228 -16.86 21.96 8.09
CA ARG A 228 -18.21 21.70 8.58
C ARG A 228 -18.30 20.34 9.28
N LEU A 229 -17.77 19.27 8.70
CA LEU A 229 -17.72 17.95 9.32
C LEU A 229 -17.00 17.99 10.68
N ARG A 230 -15.85 18.66 10.75
CA ARG A 230 -15.12 18.84 12.01
C ARG A 230 -15.92 19.64 13.05
N SER A 231 -16.65 20.65 12.62
CA SER A 231 -17.49 21.44 13.53
C SER A 231 -18.69 20.66 14.09
N HIS A 232 -19.16 19.64 13.39
CA HIS A 232 -20.22 18.73 13.83
C HIS A 232 -19.69 17.50 14.57
N ALA A 233 -18.37 17.33 14.62
CA ALA A 233 -17.74 16.19 15.28
C ALA A 233 -18.07 16.18 16.78
N THR A 234 -18.39 15.01 17.29
CA THR A 234 -18.53 14.74 18.72
C THR A 234 -17.45 13.75 19.16
N VAL A 235 -16.80 14.07 20.28
CA VAL A 235 -15.78 13.17 20.85
C VAL A 235 -16.47 11.88 21.33
N VAL A 236 -15.85 10.74 21.05
CA VAL A 236 -16.31 9.44 21.57
C VAL A 236 -16.22 9.44 23.10
N LYS A 237 -17.33 9.19 23.79
CA LYS A 237 -17.46 9.35 25.24
C LYS A 237 -17.46 8.02 25.99
N ASP A 238 -18.03 6.99 25.39
CA ASP A 238 -18.29 5.73 26.08
C ASP A 238 -18.05 4.51 25.18
N LYS A 239 -18.04 3.36 25.83
CA LYS A 239 -17.83 2.05 25.20
C LYS A 239 -18.92 1.70 24.17
N SER A 240 -20.15 2.18 24.37
CA SER A 240 -21.26 1.91 23.45
C SER A 240 -21.00 2.55 22.09
N GLN A 241 -20.53 3.80 22.04
CA GLN A 241 -20.20 4.47 20.79
C GLN A 241 -19.03 3.79 20.06
N ILE A 242 -18.07 3.22 20.80
CA ILE A 242 -17.00 2.40 20.22
C ILE A 242 -17.58 1.14 19.58
N ALA A 243 -18.49 0.45 20.29
CA ALA A 243 -19.17 -0.73 19.77
C ALA A 243 -20.01 -0.41 18.52
N ASP A 244 -20.70 0.72 18.52
CA ASP A 244 -21.52 1.18 17.37
C ASP A 244 -20.66 1.41 16.12
N VAL A 245 -19.54 2.15 16.25
CA VAL A 245 -18.60 2.38 15.13
C VAL A 245 -18.06 1.05 14.60
N ALA A 246 -17.59 0.18 15.48
CA ALA A 246 -17.04 -1.11 15.10
C ALA A 246 -18.10 -2.02 14.46
N THR A 247 -19.34 -2.00 14.98
CA THR A 247 -20.48 -2.76 14.42
C THR A 247 -20.81 -2.31 12.99
N ILE A 248 -20.79 -1.00 12.72
CA ILE A 248 -21.09 -0.47 11.38
C ILE A 248 -20.00 -0.86 10.39
N SER A 249 -18.73 -0.72 10.76
CA SER A 249 -17.61 -1.07 9.90
C SER A 249 -17.55 -2.58 9.64
N ALA A 250 -17.69 -3.41 10.70
CA ALA A 250 -17.69 -4.86 10.58
C ALA A 250 -19.00 -5.46 10.04
N GLN A 251 -20.11 -4.70 10.03
CA GLN A 251 -21.47 -5.20 9.75
C GLN A 251 -21.87 -6.36 10.68
N ASP A 252 -21.31 -6.41 11.90
CA ASP A 252 -21.51 -7.49 12.87
C ASP A 252 -21.39 -6.95 14.30
N SER A 253 -22.48 -7.04 15.07
CA SER A 253 -22.52 -6.55 16.45
C SER A 253 -21.63 -7.36 17.40
N VAL A 254 -21.40 -8.65 17.14
CA VAL A 254 -20.52 -9.49 17.96
C VAL A 254 -19.08 -8.99 17.84
N ILE A 255 -18.66 -8.64 16.63
CA ILE A 255 -17.35 -8.02 16.38
C ILE A 255 -17.29 -6.64 17.03
N GLY A 256 -18.35 -5.85 16.92
CA GLY A 256 -18.43 -4.52 17.54
C GLY A 256 -18.24 -4.55 19.05
N ASP A 257 -18.97 -5.40 19.75
CA ASP A 257 -18.87 -5.58 21.20
C ASP A 257 -17.47 -6.06 21.61
N LEU A 258 -16.89 -6.98 20.86
CA LEU A 258 -15.57 -7.54 21.12
C LEU A 258 -14.46 -6.47 21.00
N ILE A 259 -14.52 -5.65 19.96
CA ILE A 259 -13.55 -4.54 19.75
C ILE A 259 -13.72 -3.50 20.86
N ALA A 260 -14.96 -3.17 21.25
CA ALA A 260 -15.20 -2.25 22.35
C ALA A 260 -14.69 -2.78 23.69
N GLU A 261 -14.78 -4.10 23.94
CA GLU A 261 -14.16 -4.72 25.11
C GLU A 261 -12.63 -4.66 25.06
N ALA A 262 -12.05 -4.95 23.89
CA ALA A 262 -10.62 -4.86 23.69
C ALA A 262 -10.10 -3.43 23.96
N MET A 263 -10.72 -2.41 23.35
CA MET A 263 -10.36 -0.99 23.53
C MET A 263 -10.52 -0.53 24.98
N ASP A 264 -11.55 -0.97 25.68
CA ASP A 264 -11.81 -0.63 27.09
C ASP A 264 -10.67 -1.14 27.99
N LYS A 265 -10.14 -2.33 27.72
CA LYS A 265 -9.07 -2.96 28.50
C LYS A 265 -7.67 -2.41 28.17
N VAL A 266 -7.35 -2.22 26.89
CA VAL A 266 -6.01 -1.74 26.51
C VAL A 266 -5.91 -0.21 26.55
N GLY A 267 -7.04 0.50 26.58
CA GLY A 267 -7.10 1.96 26.56
C GLY A 267 -6.94 2.55 25.16
N LYS A 268 -6.98 3.89 25.07
CA LYS A 268 -6.97 4.63 23.79
C LYS A 268 -5.68 4.45 23.01
N ASP A 269 -4.56 4.30 23.68
CA ASP A 269 -3.22 4.15 23.10
C ASP A 269 -2.79 2.67 23.01
N GLY A 270 -3.67 1.75 23.43
CA GLY A 270 -3.42 0.32 23.40
C GLY A 270 -3.44 -0.26 21.99
N VAL A 271 -2.75 -1.38 21.81
CA VAL A 271 -2.62 -2.05 20.52
C VAL A 271 -3.60 -3.21 20.44
N ILE A 272 -4.37 -3.28 19.34
CA ILE A 272 -5.21 -4.43 19.01
C ILE A 272 -4.67 -5.01 17.71
N THR A 273 -4.40 -6.32 17.71
CA THR A 273 -3.96 -7.10 16.55
C THR A 273 -4.90 -8.27 16.29
N VAL A 274 -4.94 -8.77 15.07
CA VAL A 274 -5.73 -9.92 14.68
C VAL A 274 -4.81 -11.10 14.36
N GLU A 275 -5.08 -12.27 14.92
CA GLU A 275 -4.37 -13.52 14.65
C GLU A 275 -5.35 -14.60 14.22
N GLU A 276 -4.91 -15.45 13.29
CA GLU A 276 -5.68 -16.61 12.87
C GLU A 276 -5.61 -17.71 13.93
N ALA A 277 -6.75 -18.35 14.20
CA ALA A 277 -6.86 -19.46 15.12
C ALA A 277 -7.34 -20.73 14.41
N SER A 278 -6.91 -21.87 14.91
CA SER A 278 -7.39 -23.19 14.44
C SER A 278 -8.76 -23.56 14.99
N THR A 279 -9.26 -22.81 15.97
CA THR A 279 -10.60 -22.97 16.57
C THR A 279 -11.62 -22.14 15.80
N THR A 280 -12.90 -22.47 15.88
CA THR A 280 -13.98 -21.65 15.32
C THR A 280 -14.43 -20.62 16.37
N GLY A 281 -14.57 -19.36 15.95
CA GLY A 281 -15.05 -18.28 16.81
C GLY A 281 -14.07 -17.12 16.96
N LEU A 282 -14.37 -16.24 17.90
CA LEU A 282 -13.58 -15.06 18.22
C LEU A 282 -13.16 -15.13 19.69
N GLU A 283 -11.90 -14.92 20.00
CA GLU A 283 -11.37 -14.93 21.35
C GLU A 283 -10.47 -13.73 21.58
N LEU A 284 -10.47 -13.16 22.79
CA LEU A 284 -9.57 -12.08 23.21
C LEU A 284 -8.44 -12.64 24.07
N GLU A 285 -7.21 -12.38 23.67
CA GLU A 285 -6.03 -12.64 24.48
C GLU A 285 -5.33 -11.32 24.79
N PHE A 286 -5.04 -11.07 26.07
CA PHE A 286 -4.31 -9.89 26.53
C PHE A 286 -2.89 -10.30 26.89
N THR A 287 -1.92 -9.67 26.26
CA THR A 287 -0.50 -9.96 26.46
C THR A 287 0.32 -8.68 26.55
N GLU A 288 1.55 -8.83 27.04
CA GLU A 288 2.50 -7.73 27.02
C GLU A 288 2.99 -7.47 25.60
N GLY A 289 3.21 -6.21 25.30
CA GLY A 289 3.66 -5.82 23.96
C GLY A 289 3.71 -4.31 23.80
N MET A 290 4.24 -3.87 22.67
CA MET A 290 4.42 -2.47 22.35
C MET A 290 4.30 -2.23 20.86
N GLN A 291 3.75 -1.07 20.48
CA GLN A 291 3.82 -0.56 19.12
C GLN A 291 4.57 0.78 19.08
N PHE A 292 5.35 0.98 18.03
CA PHE A 292 5.99 2.26 17.76
C PHE A 292 5.94 2.62 16.26
N ASP A 293 5.99 3.91 15.99
CA ASP A 293 5.78 4.56 14.68
C ASP A 293 7.05 4.56 13.80
N LYS A 294 7.58 3.36 13.54
CA LYS A 294 8.64 3.10 12.56
C LYS A 294 8.35 1.78 11.87
N GLY A 295 8.26 1.80 10.56
CA GLY A 295 8.06 0.63 9.72
C GLY A 295 9.36 0.08 9.14
N TYR A 296 9.23 -0.87 8.22
CA TYR A 296 10.38 -1.50 7.57
C TYR A 296 11.19 -0.48 6.75
N ILE A 297 12.52 -0.62 6.78
CA ILE A 297 13.43 0.23 6.01
C ILE A 297 13.30 -0.02 4.50
N SER A 298 12.93 -1.25 4.11
CA SER A 298 12.78 -1.64 2.70
C SER A 298 11.52 -2.46 2.49
N PRO A 299 10.72 -2.17 1.44
CA PRO A 299 9.53 -2.98 1.09
C PRO A 299 9.86 -4.45 0.78
N TYR A 300 11.10 -4.76 0.45
CA TYR A 300 11.54 -6.13 0.16
C TYR A 300 11.54 -7.06 1.38
N PHE A 301 11.39 -6.53 2.57
CA PHE A 301 11.18 -7.33 3.78
C PHE A 301 9.76 -7.90 3.90
N VAL A 302 8.80 -7.36 3.16
CA VAL A 302 7.39 -7.78 3.21
C VAL A 302 7.24 -9.29 3.00
N THR A 303 6.51 -9.96 3.90
CA THR A 303 6.16 -11.37 3.84
C THR A 303 4.74 -11.59 3.35
N ASP A 304 3.83 -10.68 3.68
CA ASP A 304 2.45 -10.65 3.21
C ASP A 304 2.27 -9.49 2.23
N GLN A 305 2.23 -9.80 0.93
CA GLN A 305 2.14 -8.80 -0.14
C GLN A 305 0.74 -8.16 -0.25
N GLU A 306 -0.30 -8.87 0.16
CA GLU A 306 -1.67 -8.34 0.13
C GLU A 306 -1.81 -7.18 1.11
N ARG A 307 -1.14 -7.28 2.26
CA ARG A 307 -1.19 -6.30 3.35
C ARG A 307 0.01 -5.37 3.41
N MET A 308 1.03 -5.64 2.61
CA MET A 308 2.30 -4.92 2.66
C MET A 308 2.92 -4.94 4.08
N GLU A 309 2.88 -6.09 4.75
CA GLU A 309 3.44 -6.26 6.09
C GLU A 309 4.43 -7.43 6.18
N THR A 310 5.29 -7.36 7.20
CA THR A 310 6.23 -8.43 7.56
C THR A 310 5.80 -9.04 8.87
N ILE A 311 5.52 -10.34 8.89
CA ILE A 311 5.17 -11.09 10.09
C ILE A 311 6.33 -12.01 10.41
N LEU A 312 6.84 -11.93 11.65
CA LEU A 312 7.85 -12.83 12.18
C LEU A 312 7.29 -13.54 13.41
N GLU A 313 7.34 -14.87 13.40
CA GLU A 313 6.93 -15.71 14.54
C GLU A 313 8.16 -16.21 15.31
N ASP A 314 8.12 -16.14 16.63
CA ASP A 314 9.19 -16.58 17.56
C ASP A 314 10.55 -15.98 17.18
N ALA A 315 10.56 -14.65 17.01
CA ALA A 315 11.69 -13.91 16.49
C ALA A 315 12.74 -13.53 17.55
N TYR A 316 14.01 -13.51 17.14
CA TYR A 316 15.04 -12.77 17.85
C TYR A 316 14.90 -11.27 17.58
N VAL A 317 15.26 -10.46 18.59
CA VAL A 317 15.25 -9.00 18.52
C VAL A 317 16.66 -8.47 18.80
N LEU A 318 17.26 -7.84 17.81
CA LEU A 318 18.55 -7.16 17.93
C LEU A 318 18.31 -5.65 18.07
N LEU A 319 18.81 -5.08 19.15
CA LEU A 319 18.75 -3.64 19.41
C LEU A 319 20.15 -3.03 19.30
N CYS A 320 20.31 -2.05 18.42
CA CYS A 320 21.58 -1.35 18.22
C CYS A 320 21.37 0.16 18.29
N ALA A 321 22.12 0.84 19.16
CA ALA A 321 22.04 2.29 19.30
C ALA A 321 22.65 3.02 18.08
N ASN A 322 23.59 2.38 17.41
CA ASN A 322 24.33 2.92 16.27
C ASN A 322 23.74 2.45 14.94
N LYS A 323 24.13 3.14 13.87
CA LYS A 323 23.85 2.76 12.50
C LYS A 323 24.64 1.51 12.11
N ILE A 324 24.02 0.63 11.32
CA ILE A 324 24.61 -0.60 10.80
C ILE A 324 24.77 -0.47 9.28
N SER A 325 25.99 -0.41 8.77
CA SER A 325 26.27 -0.28 7.34
C SER A 325 27.21 -1.36 6.81
N ALA A 326 28.19 -1.80 7.61
CA ALA A 326 29.16 -2.80 7.19
C ALA A 326 28.64 -4.22 7.44
N LEU A 327 28.70 -5.07 6.42
CA LEU A 327 28.33 -6.49 6.55
C LEU A 327 29.24 -7.23 7.55
N SER A 328 30.52 -6.89 7.59
CA SER A 328 31.50 -7.54 8.48
C SER A 328 31.15 -7.43 9.96
N GLU A 329 30.42 -6.39 10.37
CA GLU A 329 29.97 -6.20 11.74
C GLU A 329 28.74 -7.08 12.06
N LEU A 330 27.84 -7.26 11.09
CA LEU A 330 26.58 -7.97 11.27
C LEU A 330 26.70 -9.49 11.03
N LEU A 331 27.62 -9.92 10.16
CA LEU A 331 27.73 -11.30 9.69
C LEU A 331 27.90 -12.33 10.83
N PRO A 332 28.74 -12.11 11.86
CA PRO A 332 28.94 -13.10 12.92
C PRO A 332 27.67 -13.44 13.70
N ILE A 333 26.80 -12.44 13.93
CA ILE A 333 25.53 -12.68 14.63
C ILE A 333 24.48 -13.29 13.70
N LEU A 334 24.44 -12.90 12.40
CA LEU A 334 23.54 -13.50 11.42
C LEU A 334 23.78 -14.99 11.26
N GLU A 335 25.04 -15.43 11.23
CA GLU A 335 25.41 -16.86 11.14
C GLU A 335 24.88 -17.65 12.33
N LYS A 336 25.01 -17.11 13.55
CA LYS A 336 24.50 -17.74 14.77
C LYS A 336 22.98 -17.86 14.77
N ILE A 337 22.27 -16.80 14.30
CA ILE A 337 20.81 -16.78 14.23
C ILE A 337 20.31 -17.73 13.14
N ALA A 338 20.98 -17.77 11.99
CA ALA A 338 20.66 -18.68 10.90
C ALA A 338 20.79 -20.16 11.32
N GLN A 339 21.83 -20.51 12.11
CA GLN A 339 21.98 -21.84 12.70
C GLN A 339 20.84 -22.19 13.67
N ALA A 340 20.27 -21.19 14.36
CA ALA A 340 19.11 -21.36 15.23
C ALA A 340 17.79 -21.47 14.46
N SER A 341 17.79 -21.23 13.14
CA SER A 341 16.61 -21.26 12.25
C SER A 341 15.46 -20.36 12.74
N LYS A 342 15.78 -19.20 13.31
CA LYS A 342 14.81 -18.24 13.83
C LYS A 342 14.83 -16.96 12.98
N PRO A 343 13.68 -16.28 12.79
CA PRO A 343 13.64 -14.98 12.17
C PRO A 343 14.25 -13.88 13.06
N LEU A 344 14.62 -12.76 12.45
CA LEU A 344 15.29 -11.65 13.13
C LEU A 344 14.60 -10.32 12.86
N LEU A 345 14.25 -9.60 13.94
CA LEU A 345 13.95 -8.17 13.92
C LEU A 345 15.22 -7.39 14.31
N ILE A 346 15.62 -6.44 13.48
CA ILE A 346 16.72 -5.49 13.78
C ILE A 346 16.12 -4.11 14.01
N ILE A 347 16.38 -3.53 15.16
CA ILE A 347 16.00 -2.16 15.50
C ILE A 347 17.30 -1.38 15.75
N SER A 348 17.61 -0.42 14.87
CA SER A 348 18.83 0.37 14.96
C SER A 348 18.60 1.81 14.55
N GLU A 349 19.59 2.68 14.76
CA GLU A 349 19.50 4.05 14.25
C GLU A 349 19.17 4.09 12.76
N ASP A 350 19.90 3.28 11.97
CA ASP A 350 19.62 3.01 10.57
C ASP A 350 20.30 1.70 10.14
N VAL A 351 19.80 1.07 9.06
CA VAL A 351 20.49 -0.04 8.39
C VAL A 351 20.60 0.30 6.92
N GLU A 352 21.81 0.34 6.39
CA GLU A 352 22.07 0.73 5.01
C GLU A 352 23.24 -0.03 4.39
N GLY A 353 23.57 0.29 3.13
CA GLY A 353 24.73 -0.24 2.43
C GLY A 353 24.73 -1.75 2.29
N GLU A 354 25.90 -2.38 2.51
CA GLU A 354 26.07 -3.84 2.37
C GLU A 354 25.22 -4.65 3.37
N ALA A 355 25.05 -4.13 4.58
CA ALA A 355 24.24 -4.81 5.60
C ALA A 355 22.78 -4.93 5.15
N LEU A 356 22.16 -3.83 4.69
CA LEU A 356 20.79 -3.84 4.19
C LEU A 356 20.64 -4.75 2.97
N SER A 357 21.53 -4.62 1.99
CA SER A 357 21.50 -5.41 0.76
C SER A 357 21.57 -6.91 1.06
N THR A 358 22.44 -7.32 1.98
CA THR A 358 22.57 -8.73 2.37
C THR A 358 21.32 -9.26 3.03
N LEU A 359 20.70 -8.52 3.94
CA LEU A 359 19.44 -8.91 4.59
C LEU A 359 18.33 -9.10 3.55
N VAL A 360 18.17 -8.14 2.64
CA VAL A 360 17.17 -8.19 1.57
C VAL A 360 17.39 -9.39 0.65
N VAL A 361 18.61 -9.61 0.17
CA VAL A 361 18.91 -10.74 -0.74
C VAL A 361 18.63 -12.08 -0.07
N ASN A 362 19.05 -12.26 1.19
CA ASN A 362 18.80 -13.51 1.91
C ASN A 362 17.31 -13.75 2.17
N LYS A 363 16.54 -12.69 2.48
CA LYS A 363 15.07 -12.79 2.61
C LYS A 363 14.42 -13.18 1.28
N MET A 364 14.81 -12.54 0.17
CA MET A 364 14.27 -12.86 -1.16
C MET A 364 14.59 -14.30 -1.60
N ARG A 365 15.75 -14.82 -1.23
CA ARG A 365 16.14 -16.22 -1.48
C ARG A 365 15.48 -17.23 -0.55
N GLY A 366 14.74 -16.77 0.47
CA GLY A 366 14.13 -17.62 1.48
C GLY A 366 15.13 -18.32 2.41
N THR A 367 16.40 -17.89 2.39
CA THR A 367 17.46 -18.50 3.21
C THR A 367 17.47 -17.96 4.63
N PHE A 368 17.02 -16.72 4.83
CA PHE A 368 16.97 -16.08 6.14
C PHE A 368 15.87 -15.04 6.20
N THR A 369 14.91 -15.23 7.10
CA THR A 369 13.81 -14.28 7.29
C THR A 369 14.23 -13.21 8.29
N SER A 370 14.23 -11.95 7.86
CA SER A 370 14.57 -10.80 8.70
C SER A 370 13.82 -9.55 8.27
N VAL A 371 13.73 -8.59 9.19
CA VAL A 371 13.28 -7.23 8.92
C VAL A 371 14.13 -6.25 9.71
N ALA A 372 14.43 -5.13 9.08
CA ALA A 372 15.14 -4.01 9.71
C ALA A 372 14.22 -2.79 9.78
N VAL A 373 14.19 -2.16 10.94
CA VAL A 373 13.41 -0.95 11.22
C VAL A 373 14.28 0.10 11.92
N LYS A 374 13.91 1.36 11.74
CA LYS A 374 14.59 2.45 12.46
C LYS A 374 14.13 2.52 13.92
N ALA A 375 15.06 2.77 14.82
CA ALA A 375 14.74 2.99 16.22
C ALA A 375 13.83 4.23 16.38
N PRO A 376 12.80 4.16 17.25
CA PRO A 376 11.91 5.29 17.51
C PRO A 376 12.61 6.42 18.26
N GLY A 377 12.22 7.66 17.99
CA GLY A 377 12.76 8.85 18.64
C GLY A 377 14.11 9.31 18.08
N PHE A 378 14.66 10.36 18.69
CA PHE A 378 15.95 10.97 18.34
C PHE A 378 16.74 11.30 19.62
N GLY A 379 18.08 11.27 19.54
CA GLY A 379 18.98 11.61 20.66
C GLY A 379 18.71 10.76 21.91
N ASP A 380 18.64 11.39 23.08
CA ASP A 380 18.45 10.69 24.36
C ASP A 380 17.10 9.97 24.47
N ARG A 381 16.07 10.45 23.75
CA ARG A 381 14.79 9.75 23.68
C ARG A 381 14.90 8.42 22.96
N ARG A 382 15.69 8.35 21.88
CA ARG A 382 15.94 7.08 21.19
C ARG A 382 16.58 6.08 22.14
N LYS A 383 17.53 6.52 23.00
CA LYS A 383 18.13 5.67 24.04
C LYS A 383 17.07 5.14 24.99
N GLY A 384 16.23 6.02 25.55
CA GLY A 384 15.15 5.62 26.45
C GLY A 384 14.13 4.66 25.81
N MET A 385 13.76 4.88 24.54
CA MET A 385 12.86 3.98 23.82
C MET A 385 13.51 2.62 23.52
N LEU A 386 14.80 2.58 23.16
CA LEU A 386 15.53 1.33 22.99
C LEU A 386 15.66 0.55 24.31
N GLU A 387 15.86 1.23 25.44
CA GLU A 387 15.86 0.61 26.76
C GLU A 387 14.49 0.01 27.11
N ASP A 388 13.39 0.72 26.80
CA ASP A 388 12.04 0.24 27.04
C ASP A 388 11.75 -1.03 26.21
N ILE A 389 12.19 -1.06 24.93
CA ILE A 389 12.08 -2.23 24.07
C ILE A 389 12.99 -3.36 24.58
N ALA A 390 14.19 -3.05 25.05
CA ALA A 390 15.11 -4.03 25.60
C ALA A 390 14.50 -4.75 26.83
N ILE A 391 13.90 -4.00 27.73
CA ILE A 391 13.22 -4.54 28.92
C ILE A 391 12.01 -5.41 28.51
N LEU A 392 11.22 -4.96 27.53
CA LEU A 392 10.07 -5.71 27.02
C LEU A 392 10.48 -7.03 26.38
N THR A 393 11.57 -7.06 25.62
CA THR A 393 11.99 -8.23 24.85
C THR A 393 13.04 -9.10 25.55
N GLY A 394 13.59 -8.63 26.65
CA GLY A 394 14.72 -9.26 27.35
C GLY A 394 16.05 -9.09 26.62
N ALA A 395 16.16 -8.11 25.71
CA ALA A 395 17.39 -7.80 24.98
C ALA A 395 18.35 -6.92 25.79
N GLN A 396 19.57 -6.79 25.27
CA GLN A 396 20.51 -5.72 25.65
C GLN A 396 20.73 -4.80 24.46
N VAL A 397 20.78 -3.48 24.71
CA VAL A 397 21.07 -2.51 23.64
C VAL A 397 22.56 -2.55 23.33
N VAL A 398 22.92 -2.93 22.11
CA VAL A 398 24.31 -2.89 21.63
C VAL A 398 24.67 -1.43 21.34
N SER A 399 25.64 -0.90 22.07
CA SER A 399 26.11 0.47 21.93
C SER A 399 27.63 0.56 22.04
N SER A 400 28.26 1.29 21.14
CA SER A 400 29.68 1.61 21.22
C SER A 400 30.03 2.43 22.48
N ASP A 401 29.09 3.24 22.98
CA ASP A 401 29.25 4.04 24.20
C ASP A 401 29.41 3.14 25.43
N MET A 402 28.82 1.92 25.39
CA MET A 402 28.94 0.90 26.44
C MET A 402 30.10 -0.08 26.18
N GLY A 403 30.91 0.17 25.16
CA GLY A 403 32.04 -0.69 24.78
C GLY A 403 31.65 -2.00 24.08
N MET A 404 30.38 -2.16 23.70
CA MET A 404 29.90 -3.34 22.99
C MET A 404 30.10 -3.18 21.47
N LYS A 405 30.63 -4.23 20.83
CA LYS A 405 30.79 -4.28 19.39
C LYS A 405 29.86 -5.34 18.81
N LEU A 406 29.20 -5.01 17.71
CA LEU A 406 28.21 -5.87 17.06
C LEU A 406 28.82 -7.20 16.57
N ASP A 407 30.08 -7.20 16.15
CA ASP A 407 30.83 -8.39 15.70
C ASP A 407 31.20 -9.37 16.83
N GLN A 408 31.05 -8.96 18.10
CA GLN A 408 31.48 -9.74 19.27
C GLN A 408 30.31 -10.26 20.12
N ILE A 409 29.06 -9.90 19.79
CA ILE A 409 27.89 -10.31 20.58
C ILE A 409 27.51 -11.79 20.36
N GLY A 410 26.85 -12.35 21.37
CA GLY A 410 26.24 -13.67 21.33
C GLY A 410 24.72 -13.63 21.20
N LEU A 411 24.07 -14.79 21.16
CA LEU A 411 22.62 -14.90 21.18
C LEU A 411 21.99 -14.48 22.52
N ASP A 412 22.77 -14.42 23.57
CA ASP A 412 22.40 -13.98 24.92
C ASP A 412 22.10 -12.49 25.03
N VAL A 413 22.60 -11.69 24.08
CA VAL A 413 22.31 -10.24 23.98
C VAL A 413 20.99 -9.98 23.28
N LEU A 414 20.51 -10.95 22.47
CA LEU A 414 19.28 -10.82 21.71
C LEU A 414 18.05 -11.01 22.59
N GLY A 415 17.08 -10.14 22.39
CA GLY A 415 15.74 -10.33 22.92
C GLY A 415 14.93 -11.35 22.13
N ARG A 416 13.73 -11.60 22.60
CA ARG A 416 12.75 -12.49 21.96
C ARG A 416 11.38 -11.84 21.91
N ALA A 417 10.63 -12.20 20.89
CA ALA A 417 9.21 -11.87 20.79
C ALA A 417 8.47 -13.06 20.17
N ARG A 418 7.31 -13.39 20.71
CA ARG A 418 6.47 -14.45 20.16
C ARG A 418 6.03 -14.08 18.74
N ARG A 419 5.64 -12.82 18.54
CA ARG A 419 5.26 -12.32 17.21
C ARG A 419 5.71 -10.88 17.02
N VAL A 420 6.12 -10.55 15.81
CA VAL A 420 6.42 -9.19 15.37
C VAL A 420 5.66 -8.92 14.08
N VAL A 421 4.97 -7.79 14.03
CA VAL A 421 4.28 -7.30 12.82
C VAL A 421 4.86 -5.95 12.45
N VAL A 422 5.41 -5.84 11.24
CA VAL A 422 6.00 -4.60 10.72
C VAL A 422 5.29 -4.19 9.45
N THR A 423 4.65 -3.03 9.50
CA THR A 423 4.03 -2.37 8.35
C THR A 423 4.96 -1.31 7.78
N LYS A 424 4.51 -0.56 6.80
CA LYS A 424 5.25 0.59 6.24
C LYS A 424 5.59 1.65 7.31
N ASP A 425 4.70 1.87 8.26
CA ASP A 425 4.77 2.99 9.20
C ASP A 425 4.96 2.57 10.66
N ASN A 426 4.62 1.33 11.01
CA ASN A 426 4.59 0.85 12.39
C ASN A 426 5.29 -0.49 12.59
N THR A 427 5.81 -0.70 13.80
CA THR A 427 6.30 -1.99 14.29
C THR A 427 5.57 -2.34 15.57
N THR A 428 4.95 -3.52 15.61
CA THR A 428 4.25 -4.08 16.78
C THR A 428 5.00 -5.32 17.27
N ILE A 429 5.39 -5.31 18.52
CA ILE A 429 5.98 -6.45 19.23
C ILE A 429 4.92 -7.02 20.16
N VAL A 430 4.61 -8.29 20.00
CA VAL A 430 3.59 -9.02 20.78
C VAL A 430 4.29 -10.07 21.61
N ASP A 431 4.02 -10.10 22.90
CA ASP A 431 4.53 -11.07 23.86
C ASP A 431 6.07 -11.14 23.83
N GLY A 432 6.68 -10.04 24.32
CA GLY A 432 8.13 -9.95 24.43
C GLY A 432 8.68 -10.89 25.50
N GLY A 433 9.91 -11.38 25.30
CA GLY A 433 10.58 -12.34 26.20
C GLY A 433 11.13 -11.72 27.49
N GLY A 434 10.80 -10.47 27.81
CA GLY A 434 11.21 -9.79 29.04
C GLY A 434 10.47 -10.29 30.29
N ASP A 435 11.05 -10.01 31.46
CA ASP A 435 10.39 -10.35 32.72
C ASP A 435 9.34 -9.30 33.10
N LYS A 436 8.12 -9.75 33.40
CA LYS A 436 6.97 -8.89 33.75
C LYS A 436 7.23 -7.97 34.94
N ALA A 437 7.97 -8.45 35.95
CA ALA A 437 8.32 -7.62 37.10
C ALA A 437 9.26 -6.48 36.72
N THR A 438 10.18 -6.73 35.79
CA THR A 438 11.10 -5.72 35.26
C THR A 438 10.35 -4.68 34.40
N VAL A 439 9.40 -5.08 33.57
CA VAL A 439 8.54 -4.17 32.82
C VAL A 439 7.72 -3.28 33.76
N ALA A 440 7.10 -3.85 34.79
CA ALA A 440 6.33 -3.10 35.79
C ALA A 440 7.20 -2.12 36.59
N ALA A 441 8.42 -2.51 36.91
CA ALA A 441 9.40 -1.64 37.59
C ALA A 441 9.77 -0.44 36.70
N ARG A 442 10.00 -0.67 35.38
CA ARG A 442 10.29 0.40 34.41
C ARG A 442 9.12 1.38 34.25
N VAL A 443 7.89 0.90 34.17
CA VAL A 443 6.70 1.76 34.18
C VAL A 443 6.64 2.62 35.43
N SER A 444 6.95 2.07 36.60
CA SER A 444 6.97 2.82 37.86
C SER A 444 8.08 3.87 37.90
N GLU A 445 9.24 3.58 37.32
CA GLU A 445 10.35 4.50 37.18
C GLU A 445 9.97 5.71 36.32
N ILE A 446 9.42 5.46 35.11
CA ILE A 446 8.99 6.53 34.20
C ILE A 446 7.87 7.37 34.83
N ARG A 447 6.94 6.78 35.59
CA ARG A 447 5.92 7.54 36.33
C ARG A 447 6.50 8.50 37.35
N LYS A 448 7.55 8.09 38.08
CA LYS A 448 8.28 8.99 38.99
C LYS A 448 8.99 10.11 38.23
N GLU A 449 9.53 9.82 37.06
CA GLU A 449 10.15 10.84 36.20
C GLU A 449 9.12 11.88 35.73
N ILE A 450 7.88 11.44 35.39
CA ILE A 450 6.75 12.33 35.05
C ILE A 450 6.44 13.29 36.21
N GLU A 451 6.45 12.81 37.45
CA GLU A 451 6.18 13.62 38.64
C GLU A 451 7.26 14.67 38.90
N ASN A 452 8.53 14.36 38.55
CA ASN A 452 9.67 15.21 38.81
C ASN A 452 10.03 16.16 37.66
N THR A 453 9.43 15.99 36.47
CA THR A 453 9.77 16.82 35.32
C THR A 453 9.01 18.16 35.34
N GLU A 454 9.72 19.25 35.10
CA GLU A 454 9.14 20.61 35.01
C GLU A 454 8.66 20.97 33.61
N SER A 455 9.16 20.24 32.59
CA SER A 455 8.82 20.45 31.20
C SER A 455 7.50 19.76 30.83
N GLU A 456 6.47 20.53 30.50
CA GLU A 456 5.18 19.98 30.02
C GLU A 456 5.33 19.10 28.79
N TRP A 457 6.27 19.43 27.91
CA TRP A 457 6.53 18.67 26.71
C TRP A 457 7.22 17.34 27.01
N ASP A 458 8.23 17.30 27.91
CA ASP A 458 8.86 16.07 28.35
C ASP A 458 7.87 15.20 29.14
N ARG A 459 7.03 15.82 29.96
CA ARG A 459 5.94 15.15 30.67
C ARG A 459 5.03 14.40 29.70
N THR A 460 4.60 15.05 28.61
CA THR A 460 3.77 14.44 27.59
C THR A 460 4.47 13.24 26.94
N LYS A 461 5.77 13.37 26.62
CA LYS A 461 6.53 12.28 25.99
C LYS A 461 6.80 11.10 26.94
N LEU A 462 6.98 11.35 28.20
CA LEU A 462 7.07 10.30 29.21
C LEU A 462 5.72 9.58 29.42
N GLN A 463 4.61 10.33 29.38
CA GLN A 463 3.25 9.74 29.41
C GLN A 463 3.01 8.83 28.21
N GLU A 464 3.40 9.22 26.99
CA GLU A 464 3.33 8.37 25.80
C GLU A 464 4.14 7.07 25.98
N ARG A 465 5.33 7.13 26.58
CA ARG A 465 6.14 5.93 26.85
C ARG A 465 5.46 4.99 27.86
N VAL A 466 4.90 5.55 28.93
CA VAL A 466 4.13 4.75 29.92
C VAL A 466 2.93 4.09 29.24
N ALA A 467 2.17 4.83 28.43
CA ALA A 467 1.01 4.30 27.74
C ALA A 467 1.40 3.12 26.82
N LYS A 468 2.50 3.25 26.06
CA LYS A 468 3.01 2.18 25.20
C LYS A 468 3.48 0.93 25.95
N LEU A 469 4.15 1.09 27.11
CA LEU A 469 4.65 -0.02 27.92
C LEU A 469 3.54 -0.69 28.76
N ALA A 470 2.64 0.12 29.35
CA ALA A 470 1.64 -0.36 30.28
C ALA A 470 0.33 -0.81 29.58
N GLY A 471 0.06 -0.32 28.37
CA GLY A 471 -1.16 -0.61 27.62
C GLY A 471 -1.25 -2.07 27.16
N GLY A 472 -0.13 -2.72 26.93
CA GLY A 472 -0.08 -4.07 26.40
C GLY A 472 -0.65 -4.19 24.99
N VAL A 473 -0.86 -5.42 24.55
CA VAL A 473 -1.47 -5.77 23.26
C VAL A 473 -2.67 -6.67 23.50
N CYS A 474 -3.80 -6.33 22.88
CA CYS A 474 -4.92 -7.23 22.76
C CYS A 474 -4.83 -7.97 21.42
N VAL A 475 -4.79 -9.28 21.46
CA VAL A 475 -4.81 -10.15 20.29
C VAL A 475 -6.23 -10.69 20.13
N ILE A 476 -6.88 -10.35 19.03
CA ILE A 476 -8.16 -10.95 18.63
C ILE A 476 -7.85 -12.19 17.79
N LYS A 477 -8.10 -13.36 18.36
CA LYS A 477 -7.98 -14.63 17.66
C LYS A 477 -9.24 -14.88 16.86
N VAL A 478 -9.11 -15.05 15.54
CA VAL A 478 -10.21 -15.30 14.62
C VAL A 478 -10.11 -16.69 14.03
N GLY A 479 -11.19 -17.44 14.12
CA GLY A 479 -11.32 -18.76 13.52
C GLY A 479 -12.61 -18.91 12.72
N ALA A 480 -12.55 -19.74 11.67
CA ALA A 480 -13.66 -20.00 10.78
C ALA A 480 -13.64 -21.45 10.29
N HIS A 481 -14.73 -21.89 9.64
CA HIS A 481 -14.82 -23.23 9.07
C HIS A 481 -14.06 -23.40 7.75
N THR A 482 -13.87 -22.32 7.01
CA THR A 482 -13.16 -22.31 5.73
C THR A 482 -12.15 -21.17 5.69
N GLU A 483 -11.10 -21.33 4.87
CA GLU A 483 -10.08 -20.30 4.65
C GLU A 483 -10.67 -19.01 4.06
N VAL A 484 -11.67 -19.13 3.17
CA VAL A 484 -12.37 -17.98 2.58
C VAL A 484 -13.11 -17.18 3.64
N GLU A 485 -13.86 -17.86 4.53
CA GLU A 485 -14.55 -17.22 5.65
C GLU A 485 -13.57 -16.59 6.64
N LEU A 486 -12.44 -17.24 6.88
CA LEU A 486 -11.41 -16.76 7.80
C LEU A 486 -10.81 -15.43 7.31
N LYS A 487 -10.43 -15.37 6.04
CA LYS A 487 -9.89 -14.16 5.42
C LYS A 487 -10.90 -13.01 5.45
N GLU A 488 -12.15 -13.27 5.11
CA GLU A 488 -13.23 -12.29 5.12
C GLU A 488 -13.47 -11.73 6.54
N LYS A 489 -13.58 -12.59 7.55
CA LYS A 489 -13.73 -12.16 8.95
C LYS A 489 -12.55 -11.34 9.45
N LYS A 490 -11.33 -11.74 9.07
CA LYS A 490 -10.11 -11.04 9.45
C LYS A 490 -10.09 -9.63 8.87
N HIS A 491 -10.41 -9.45 7.58
CA HIS A 491 -10.49 -8.14 6.95
C HIS A 491 -11.52 -7.23 7.65
N ARG A 492 -12.73 -7.73 7.91
CA ARG A 492 -13.75 -6.95 8.63
C ARG A 492 -13.32 -6.52 10.03
N LEU A 493 -12.62 -7.40 10.75
CA LEU A 493 -12.06 -7.07 12.07
C LEU A 493 -11.04 -5.94 11.99
N GLU A 494 -10.15 -5.96 11.00
CA GLU A 494 -9.10 -4.96 10.82
C GLU A 494 -9.66 -3.61 10.43
N ASP A 495 -10.63 -3.58 9.51
CA ASP A 495 -11.34 -2.36 9.13
C ASP A 495 -12.06 -1.76 10.33
N ALA A 496 -12.75 -2.59 11.13
CA ALA A 496 -13.45 -2.13 12.31
C ALA A 496 -12.52 -1.60 13.42
N ILE A 497 -11.35 -2.21 13.62
CA ILE A 497 -10.31 -1.70 14.52
C ILE A 497 -9.80 -0.33 14.02
N SER A 498 -9.54 -0.20 12.72
CA SER A 498 -9.06 1.03 12.11
C SER A 498 -10.09 2.16 12.18
N ALA A 499 -11.35 1.86 11.85
CA ALA A 499 -12.47 2.80 11.99
C ALA A 499 -12.65 3.27 13.43
N THR A 500 -12.52 2.34 14.40
CA THR A 500 -12.64 2.65 15.82
C THR A 500 -11.50 3.59 16.29
N ARG A 501 -10.27 3.34 15.86
CA ARG A 501 -9.13 4.25 16.12
C ARG A 501 -9.38 5.63 15.51
N ALA A 502 -9.83 5.68 14.25
CA ALA A 502 -10.17 6.94 13.58
C ALA A 502 -11.26 7.73 14.33
N ALA A 503 -12.25 7.05 14.91
CA ALA A 503 -13.29 7.67 15.73
C ALA A 503 -12.73 8.24 17.05
N VAL A 504 -11.82 7.54 17.70
CA VAL A 504 -11.17 8.01 18.93
C VAL A 504 -10.27 9.21 18.67
N GLU A 505 -9.60 9.26 17.50
CA GLU A 505 -8.69 10.34 17.11
C GLU A 505 -9.39 11.65 16.78
N GLU A 506 -10.42 11.62 15.92
CA GLU A 506 -11.05 12.84 15.38
C GLU A 506 -12.53 12.97 15.75
N GLY A 507 -13.09 12.02 16.49
CA GLY A 507 -14.51 12.02 16.84
C GLY A 507 -15.39 11.39 15.77
N ILE A 508 -16.70 11.48 16.02
CA ILE A 508 -17.76 10.84 15.22
C ILE A 508 -18.76 11.88 14.71
N VAL A 509 -19.37 11.57 13.58
CA VAL A 509 -20.52 12.27 13.00
C VAL A 509 -21.66 11.29 12.75
N VAL A 510 -22.83 11.80 12.36
CA VAL A 510 -23.95 10.96 11.90
C VAL A 510 -23.52 10.13 10.70
N GLY A 511 -23.86 8.83 10.72
CA GLY A 511 -23.44 7.89 9.69
C GLY A 511 -24.39 7.75 8.51
N GLY A 512 -24.24 6.64 7.77
CA GLY A 512 -25.12 6.30 6.66
C GLY A 512 -25.12 7.30 5.50
N GLY A 513 -24.04 8.08 5.33
CA GLY A 513 -23.91 9.12 4.31
C GLY A 513 -24.64 10.42 4.64
N ALA A 514 -25.40 10.49 5.74
CA ALA A 514 -26.18 11.67 6.12
C ALA A 514 -25.27 12.88 6.46
N ALA A 515 -24.10 12.63 7.09
CA ALA A 515 -23.15 13.70 7.43
C ALA A 515 -22.70 14.52 6.21
N LEU A 516 -22.43 13.85 5.07
CA LEU A 516 -22.04 14.54 3.84
C LEU A 516 -23.19 15.37 3.25
N VAL A 517 -24.41 14.83 3.27
CA VAL A 517 -25.62 15.54 2.79
C VAL A 517 -25.86 16.81 3.61
N HIS A 518 -25.77 16.72 4.95
CA HIS A 518 -25.93 17.90 5.83
C HIS A 518 -24.75 18.87 5.76
N ALA A 519 -23.51 18.36 5.66
CA ALA A 519 -22.34 19.21 5.53
C ALA A 519 -22.31 20.01 4.21
N ALA A 520 -22.99 19.51 3.17
CA ALA A 520 -23.12 20.21 1.89
C ALA A 520 -23.89 21.54 1.98
N ASP A 521 -24.59 21.82 3.10
CA ASP A 521 -25.21 23.14 3.38
C ASP A 521 -24.15 24.22 3.53
N ALA A 522 -22.91 23.89 3.90
CA ALA A 522 -21.78 24.81 3.91
C ALA A 522 -21.50 25.44 2.51
N LEU A 523 -22.01 24.82 1.44
CA LEU A 523 -21.82 25.27 0.06
C LEU A 523 -23.00 26.15 -0.46
N GLU A 524 -23.86 26.61 0.43
CA GLU A 524 -24.93 27.54 0.04
C GLU A 524 -24.37 28.84 -0.55
N GLY A 525 -25.01 29.33 -1.62
CA GLY A 525 -24.53 30.50 -2.35
C GLY A 525 -23.23 30.29 -3.10
N ASP A 526 -22.87 29.01 -3.39
CA ASP A 526 -21.68 28.61 -4.14
C ASP A 526 -20.37 29.23 -3.56
N LEU A 527 -20.32 29.45 -2.23
CA LEU A 527 -19.21 30.09 -1.50
C LEU A 527 -18.92 31.54 -2.01
N GLY A 528 -19.86 32.17 -2.68
CA GLY A 528 -19.67 33.48 -3.31
C GLY A 528 -18.91 33.45 -4.63
N PHE A 529 -18.64 32.28 -5.19
CA PHE A 529 -18.02 32.16 -6.52
C PHE A 529 -19.05 32.30 -7.64
N GLU A 530 -18.58 32.76 -8.80
CA GLU A 530 -19.34 32.86 -10.04
C GLU A 530 -18.67 32.03 -11.16
N GLY A 531 -19.39 31.83 -12.26
CA GLY A 531 -18.88 31.13 -13.45
C GLY A 531 -18.47 29.66 -13.16
N ASP A 532 -17.33 29.23 -13.71
CA ASP A 532 -16.91 27.84 -13.67
C ASP A 532 -16.38 27.41 -12.29
N LYS A 533 -15.95 28.34 -11.46
CA LYS A 533 -15.63 28.04 -10.05
C LYS A 533 -16.88 27.64 -9.27
N ALA A 534 -17.99 28.34 -9.48
CA ALA A 534 -19.29 27.97 -8.90
C ALA A 534 -19.76 26.59 -9.41
N VAL A 535 -19.45 26.24 -10.67
CA VAL A 535 -19.72 24.87 -11.21
C VAL A 535 -18.96 23.84 -10.39
N GLY A 536 -17.67 24.07 -10.06
CA GLY A 536 -16.88 23.17 -9.22
C GLY A 536 -17.50 22.98 -7.82
N VAL A 537 -18.00 24.04 -7.20
CA VAL A 537 -18.69 23.98 -5.89
C VAL A 537 -19.97 23.13 -5.98
N ARG A 538 -20.81 23.38 -6.99
CA ARG A 538 -22.05 22.61 -7.19
C ARG A 538 -21.81 21.15 -7.51
N LEU A 539 -20.72 20.82 -8.21
CA LEU A 539 -20.30 19.47 -8.51
C LEU A 539 -20.03 18.69 -7.21
N VAL A 540 -19.25 19.27 -6.29
CA VAL A 540 -18.95 18.63 -4.99
C VAL A 540 -20.23 18.48 -4.16
N ARG A 541 -21.08 19.51 -4.12
CA ARG A 541 -22.38 19.44 -3.44
C ARG A 541 -23.21 18.25 -3.91
N LYS A 542 -23.28 18.03 -5.22
CA LYS A 542 -24.01 16.91 -5.81
C LYS A 542 -23.36 15.56 -5.49
N ALA A 543 -22.01 15.50 -5.52
CA ALA A 543 -21.29 14.28 -5.20
C ALA A 543 -21.51 13.82 -3.76
N CYS A 544 -21.68 14.74 -2.81
CA CYS A 544 -21.97 14.44 -1.40
C CYS A 544 -23.30 13.70 -1.18
N ASP A 545 -24.21 13.72 -2.14
CA ASP A 545 -25.46 12.98 -2.10
C ASP A 545 -25.29 11.49 -2.40
N GLU A 546 -24.28 11.14 -3.18
CA GLU A 546 -24.14 9.83 -3.78
C GLU A 546 -23.93 8.68 -2.78
N PRO A 547 -23.17 8.83 -1.68
CA PRO A 547 -23.04 7.75 -0.70
C PRO A 547 -24.40 7.34 -0.10
N LEU A 548 -25.18 8.30 0.40
CA LEU A 548 -26.52 8.04 0.92
C LEU A 548 -27.45 7.48 -0.16
N ARG A 549 -27.38 8.03 -1.38
CA ARG A 549 -28.17 7.56 -2.52
C ARG A 549 -27.92 6.08 -2.78
N TRP A 550 -26.66 5.66 -2.85
CA TRP A 550 -26.31 4.26 -3.11
C TRP A 550 -26.64 3.31 -1.95
N ILE A 551 -26.52 3.78 -0.69
CA ILE A 551 -27.00 3.02 0.47
C ILE A 551 -28.49 2.73 0.34
N ALA A 552 -29.29 3.72 -0.08
CA ALA A 552 -30.72 3.57 -0.28
C ALA A 552 -31.06 2.67 -1.51
N GLU A 553 -30.35 2.85 -2.62
CA GLU A 553 -30.51 2.02 -3.84
C GLU A 553 -30.19 0.54 -3.54
N ASN A 554 -29.11 0.25 -2.81
CA ASN A 554 -28.76 -1.10 -2.40
C ASN A 554 -29.79 -1.70 -1.42
N ALA A 555 -30.53 -0.84 -0.73
CA ALA A 555 -31.68 -1.24 0.10
C ALA A 555 -32.99 -1.44 -0.69
N GLY A 556 -32.98 -1.18 -2.01
CA GLY A 556 -34.14 -1.34 -2.89
C GLY A 556 -35.08 -0.13 -2.89
N LEU A 557 -34.62 1.04 -2.51
CA LEU A 557 -35.38 2.29 -2.45
C LEU A 557 -34.92 3.27 -3.53
N GLU A 558 -35.79 4.25 -3.84
CA GLU A 558 -35.46 5.36 -4.72
C GLU A 558 -34.48 6.34 -4.02
N GLY A 559 -33.20 6.25 -4.30
CA GLY A 559 -32.14 6.94 -3.58
C GLY A 559 -32.28 8.45 -3.56
N TYR A 560 -32.66 9.08 -4.68
CA TYR A 560 -32.87 10.54 -4.73
C TYR A 560 -34.02 11.02 -3.84
N VAL A 561 -35.06 10.21 -3.65
CA VAL A 561 -36.18 10.52 -2.73
C VAL A 561 -35.68 10.50 -1.29
N VAL A 562 -34.85 9.51 -0.95
CA VAL A 562 -34.25 9.39 0.39
C VAL A 562 -33.34 10.59 0.67
N VAL A 563 -32.45 10.93 -0.25
CA VAL A 563 -31.56 12.09 -0.11
C VAL A 563 -32.34 13.40 0.09
N ALA A 564 -33.36 13.64 -0.74
CA ALA A 564 -34.19 14.85 -0.63
C ALA A 564 -34.88 14.97 0.74
N LYS A 565 -35.34 13.83 1.29
CA LYS A 565 -35.97 13.77 2.60
C LYS A 565 -34.96 14.01 3.73
N VAL A 566 -33.78 13.36 3.68
CA VAL A 566 -32.72 13.56 4.69
C VAL A 566 -32.21 14.99 4.71
N ARG A 567 -32.03 15.62 3.54
CA ARG A 567 -31.60 17.02 3.45
C ARG A 567 -32.52 17.99 4.17
N ALA A 568 -33.83 17.68 4.28
CA ALA A 568 -34.81 18.50 5.00
C ALA A 568 -34.86 18.19 6.51
N MET A 569 -34.07 17.22 7.00
CA MET A 569 -34.05 16.81 8.41
C MET A 569 -32.96 17.59 9.19
N LYS A 570 -32.90 17.34 10.50
CA LYS A 570 -31.87 17.97 11.36
C LYS A 570 -30.50 17.29 11.15
N PRO A 571 -29.39 17.96 11.51
CA PRO A 571 -28.04 17.44 11.29
C PRO A 571 -27.72 16.07 11.90
N ASN A 572 -28.42 15.66 12.96
CA ASN A 572 -28.27 14.34 13.59
C ASN A 572 -29.29 13.30 13.09
N GLU A 573 -30.20 13.69 12.22
CA GLU A 573 -31.25 12.81 11.69
C GLU A 573 -30.89 12.34 10.28
N GLY A 574 -31.37 11.16 9.91
CA GLY A 574 -31.12 10.59 8.58
C GLY A 574 -31.97 9.37 8.33
N PHE A 575 -31.52 8.52 7.42
CA PHE A 575 -32.18 7.27 7.03
C PHE A 575 -31.35 6.08 7.50
N ASN A 576 -31.93 5.23 8.35
CA ASN A 576 -31.36 3.96 8.76
C ASN A 576 -31.78 2.86 7.77
N ALA A 577 -30.86 2.51 6.85
CA ALA A 577 -31.12 1.55 5.79
C ALA A 577 -31.23 0.09 6.28
N ALA A 578 -30.80 -0.23 7.51
CA ALA A 578 -30.98 -1.55 8.09
C ALA A 578 -32.45 -1.78 8.52
N THR A 579 -33.10 -0.73 9.05
CA THR A 579 -34.45 -0.79 9.60
C THR A 579 -35.52 -0.13 8.73
N ASP A 580 -35.10 0.57 7.65
CA ASP A 580 -35.95 1.37 6.75
C ASP A 580 -36.67 2.54 7.46
N VAL A 581 -36.08 3.08 8.55
CA VAL A 581 -36.66 4.13 9.38
C VAL A 581 -35.88 5.43 9.26
N TYR A 582 -36.61 6.57 9.27
CA TYR A 582 -36.01 7.91 9.38
C TYR A 582 -36.05 8.37 10.83
N GLY A 583 -34.93 8.87 11.35
CA GLY A 583 -34.85 9.31 12.73
C GLY A 583 -33.48 9.84 13.14
N ASP A 584 -33.27 9.91 14.45
CA ASP A 584 -32.01 10.32 15.05
C ASP A 584 -30.99 9.16 14.96
N LEU A 585 -30.15 9.20 13.95
CA LEU A 585 -29.17 8.13 13.67
C LEU A 585 -28.13 8.00 14.77
N THR A 586 -27.84 9.08 15.50
CA THR A 586 -26.89 9.02 16.63
C THR A 586 -27.45 8.15 17.77
N LYS A 587 -28.78 8.19 18.00
CA LYS A 587 -29.44 7.32 18.99
C LYS A 587 -29.56 5.87 18.50
N ASP A 588 -29.66 5.69 17.19
CA ASP A 588 -29.74 4.38 16.56
C ASP A 588 -28.36 3.71 16.44
N GLY A 589 -27.29 4.36 16.91
CA GLY A 589 -25.91 3.87 16.79
C GLY A 589 -25.34 3.96 15.37
N VAL A 590 -26.02 4.64 14.43
CA VAL A 590 -25.53 4.82 13.05
C VAL A 590 -24.63 6.06 12.99
N ILE A 591 -23.33 5.83 13.21
CA ILE A 591 -22.31 6.88 13.37
C ILE A 591 -21.04 6.51 12.60
N ASP A 592 -20.41 7.49 11.97
CA ASP A 592 -19.18 7.33 11.19
C ASP A 592 -18.02 8.13 11.80
N PRO A 593 -16.77 7.65 11.74
CA PRO A 593 -15.60 8.45 12.12
C PRO A 593 -15.43 9.66 11.17
N VAL A 594 -15.19 10.84 11.75
CA VAL A 594 -14.91 12.05 10.96
C VAL A 594 -13.71 11.86 10.04
N LYS A 595 -12.65 11.23 10.55
CA LYS A 595 -11.42 10.96 9.80
C LYS A 595 -11.69 10.14 8.54
N VAL A 596 -12.55 9.11 8.62
CA VAL A 596 -12.97 8.28 7.48
C VAL A 596 -13.72 9.12 6.45
N THR A 597 -14.78 9.80 6.88
CA THR A 597 -15.67 10.57 5.98
C THR A 597 -14.93 11.70 5.26
N ARG A 598 -14.11 12.48 5.99
CA ARG A 598 -13.35 13.58 5.39
C ARG A 598 -12.21 13.10 4.47
N SER A 599 -11.54 11.99 4.81
CA SER A 599 -10.46 11.45 3.99
C SER A 599 -11.01 10.87 2.69
N ALA A 600 -12.15 10.17 2.73
CA ALA A 600 -12.85 9.70 1.55
C ALA A 600 -13.18 10.86 0.59
N LEU A 601 -13.74 11.96 1.11
CA LEU A 601 -14.05 13.16 0.32
C LEU A 601 -12.79 13.82 -0.26
N ALA A 602 -11.75 14.01 0.57
CA ALA A 602 -10.51 14.67 0.16
C ALA A 602 -9.77 13.90 -0.94
N ASN A 603 -9.63 12.58 -0.78
CA ASN A 603 -8.94 11.73 -1.74
C ASN A 603 -9.72 11.60 -3.06
N ALA A 604 -11.04 11.46 -2.99
CA ALA A 604 -11.91 11.46 -4.15
C ALA A 604 -11.79 12.76 -4.95
N ALA A 605 -11.83 13.90 -4.28
CA ALA A 605 -11.74 15.22 -4.91
C ALA A 605 -10.36 15.49 -5.52
N SER A 606 -9.28 15.04 -4.86
CA SER A 606 -7.92 15.18 -5.37
C SER A 606 -7.76 14.49 -6.73
N ILE A 607 -8.17 13.25 -6.83
CA ILE A 607 -8.10 12.48 -8.08
C ILE A 607 -9.08 13.02 -9.13
N ALA A 608 -10.31 13.35 -8.74
CA ALA A 608 -11.28 13.93 -9.67
C ALA A 608 -10.80 15.26 -10.26
N ALA A 609 -10.19 16.12 -9.46
CA ALA A 609 -9.62 17.38 -9.92
C ALA A 609 -8.47 17.18 -10.92
N MET A 610 -7.58 16.21 -10.67
CA MET A 610 -6.53 15.85 -11.63
C MET A 610 -7.12 15.25 -12.91
N PHE A 611 -8.09 14.37 -12.80
CA PHE A 611 -8.77 13.76 -13.94
C PHE A 611 -9.43 14.81 -14.85
N ILE A 612 -10.16 15.75 -14.27
CA ILE A 612 -10.86 16.84 -14.99
C ILE A 612 -9.86 17.73 -15.74
N THR A 613 -8.65 17.93 -15.19
CA THR A 613 -7.60 18.76 -15.83
C THR A 613 -6.74 17.98 -16.84
N THR A 614 -6.98 16.68 -17.03
CA THR A 614 -6.24 15.86 -18.01
C THR A 614 -6.68 16.18 -19.42
N GLU A 615 -5.73 16.41 -20.34
CA GLU A 615 -5.95 16.72 -21.75
C GLU A 615 -5.49 15.58 -22.67
N ALA A 616 -4.41 14.90 -22.31
CA ALA A 616 -3.84 13.83 -23.11
C ALA A 616 -3.46 12.62 -22.25
N VAL A 617 -3.55 11.45 -22.84
CA VAL A 617 -3.03 10.19 -22.31
C VAL A 617 -1.93 9.64 -23.19
N VAL A 618 -0.90 9.08 -22.56
CA VAL A 618 0.26 8.50 -23.24
C VAL A 618 0.45 7.08 -22.72
N PHE A 619 0.32 6.11 -23.61
CA PHE A 619 0.45 4.69 -23.25
C PHE A 619 1.27 3.92 -24.27
N GLU A 620 1.76 2.75 -23.89
CA GLU A 620 2.51 1.87 -24.78
C GLU A 620 1.58 1.20 -25.79
N LYS A 621 2.03 1.09 -27.05
CA LYS A 621 1.27 0.40 -28.08
C LYS A 621 1.14 -1.08 -27.68
N PRO A 622 -0.10 -1.62 -27.56
CA PRO A 622 -0.28 -3.03 -27.27
C PRO A 622 0.42 -3.90 -28.32
N GLU A 623 1.08 -4.96 -27.89
CA GLU A 623 1.62 -5.95 -28.82
C GLU A 623 0.46 -6.61 -29.57
N ALA A 624 0.53 -6.60 -30.90
CA ALA A 624 -0.41 -7.35 -31.71
C ALA A 624 -0.25 -8.85 -31.35
N SER A 625 -1.30 -9.48 -30.83
CA SER A 625 -1.30 -10.91 -30.60
C SER A 625 -1.09 -11.62 -31.95
N GLU A 626 -0.14 -12.54 -32.03
CA GLU A 626 0.19 -13.32 -33.23
C GLU A 626 -0.99 -14.16 -33.77
N ALA A 627 -2.16 -14.07 -33.17
CA ALA A 627 -3.36 -14.81 -33.56
C ALA A 627 -4.04 -14.31 -34.88
N ASP A 628 -3.72 -13.08 -35.34
CA ASP A 628 -4.36 -12.52 -36.54
C ASP A 628 -3.53 -12.66 -37.84
N ALA A 629 -2.33 -13.25 -37.79
CA ALA A 629 -1.45 -13.43 -38.96
C ALA A 629 -1.66 -14.79 -39.68
N GLY A 630 -2.59 -15.62 -39.26
CA GLY A 630 -2.80 -16.99 -39.75
C GLY A 630 -3.99 -17.20 -40.73
N GLY A 631 -4.42 -16.16 -41.41
CA GLY A 631 -5.56 -16.23 -42.33
C GLY A 631 -5.20 -16.21 -43.82
N ASN A 632 -4.30 -17.08 -44.31
CA ASN A 632 -4.17 -17.29 -45.76
C ASN A 632 -4.79 -18.64 -46.13
N GLY A 633 -5.99 -18.56 -46.71
CA GLY A 633 -6.78 -19.69 -47.16
C GLY A 633 -6.06 -20.54 -48.21
N HIS A 634 -5.88 -21.80 -47.94
CA HIS A 634 -5.72 -22.81 -48.95
C HIS A 634 -7.10 -23.45 -49.21
N SER A 635 -7.69 -23.00 -50.31
CA SER A 635 -8.82 -23.67 -50.98
C SER A 635 -8.36 -25.04 -51.48
N HIS A 636 -8.85 -26.12 -50.89
CA HIS A 636 -8.85 -27.44 -51.53
C HIS A 636 -10.27 -27.74 -52.02
N GLY A 637 -10.37 -27.85 -53.35
CA GLY A 637 -11.56 -28.26 -54.06
C GLY A 637 -11.96 -29.72 -53.76
N PRO A 638 -13.22 -30.09 -53.95
CA PRO A 638 -13.73 -31.42 -53.65
C PRO A 638 -13.42 -32.41 -54.77
N GLY A 639 -12.57 -33.42 -54.46
CA GLY A 639 -12.41 -34.61 -55.30
C GLY A 639 -13.13 -35.78 -54.63
N GLY A 640 -14.26 -36.17 -55.16
CA GLY A 640 -14.95 -37.39 -54.77
C GLY A 640 -14.24 -38.65 -55.26
N HIS A 641 -14.27 -39.70 -54.44
CA HIS A 641 -14.30 -41.08 -54.91
C HIS A 641 -15.09 -41.94 -53.93
N SER A 642 -16.09 -42.59 -54.48
CA SER A 642 -16.85 -43.70 -53.92
C SER A 642 -15.99 -44.98 -53.80
N HIS A 643 -16.06 -45.66 -52.66
CA HIS A 643 -16.36 -47.07 -52.53
C HIS A 643 -16.78 -47.38 -51.10
#